data_9d0027fffa7ac74f7d7422538ef8e96e
#
_entry.id   9d0027fffa7ac74f7d7422538ef8e96e
#
_cell.length_a   1.000
_cell.length_b   1.000
_cell.length_c   1.000
_cell.angle_alpha   90.00
_cell.angle_beta   90.00
_cell.angle_gamma   90.00
#
_symmetry.space_group_name_H-M   'P 1'
#
loop_
_entity.id
_entity.type
_entity.pdbx_description
1 polymer ?
#
loop_
_entity_poly.entity_id
_entity_poly.type
_entity_poly.pdbx_seq_one_letter_code
_entity_poly.pdbx_strand_id
1 'polypeptide(L)'
;VNNQWFSKVAVWLVIALVLFTVFKQFDRSVGSGNAIAYSDFLEEVRAKRIRQVTLQEGNGSTEIIAITHDDRRIRSNATYLDRGLVGDLINNGVKFDVKPREEPSLLMSLLVSWGPMLLLIGVWVYFMRQMQGGGKGGAFSFGKSKARMLDEANNSTTFADVAGCDEAKEEVKELVDFLKDPQKFQKLGGRIPRGVLLVGPPGTGKTLLAKAIAGEAKVPFFSISGSDFVEMFVGVGAARVRDMFEQAKKSAPCIIFVDEIDAVGRHRGAGLGGGNDEREQTLNQMLVEMDGFETNLGVIVMAATNRPDILDPALLRPGRFDRQVYVTLPDVRGREQILNVHMRKVPVGQDIKADILARGTPGFSGADLANLVNEAALFAARRSARVVEMGDFEKAKDKIMMGPERKSMVMPEEERTNTAYHEAGHALVARLMPKTDPVHKVTVIPRGRALGVTMQLPEGDRYSMDKERMLCTISVLFGGRIAEEVFMHQMTTGASNDFERATQIARDMVTRYGMTEELGPMVYAENEGEVFLGRSVTKTTNMSEATMQKVDREVRRIIDEQYARARKLIEDNQDKMHAMAKALLEWETIDSEQIDDIMQGKPPRPPKDWTPSKRGSEPPSAPTVSPGEATATA
;
A
#
# COMPACT_ATOMS: atom_id res chain seq x y z
N VAL A 1 -21.47 25.80 22.10
CA VAL A 1 -21.57 26.65 20.92
C VAL A 1 -20.24 27.36 20.70
N ASN A 2 -19.64 27.13 19.54
CA ASN A 2 -18.27 27.37 19.13
C ASN A 2 -17.73 28.79 19.35
N ASN A 3 -16.94 29.03 20.39
CA ASN A 3 -16.14 30.25 20.55
C ASN A 3 -15.03 30.42 19.48
N GLN A 4 -14.66 29.35 18.76
CA GLN A 4 -13.63 29.42 17.72
C GLN A 4 -14.08 30.06 16.41
N TRP A 5 -15.37 30.02 16.09
CA TRP A 5 -15.91 30.67 14.89
C TRP A 5 -15.97 32.19 15.05
N PHE A 6 -16.39 32.64 16.23
CA PHE A 6 -16.43 34.09 16.55
C PHE A 6 -15.05 34.75 16.52
N SER A 7 -14.00 34.04 17.00
CA SER A 7 -12.63 34.59 16.96
C SER A 7 -12.10 34.72 15.53
N LYS A 8 -12.43 33.79 14.65
CA LYS A 8 -12.03 33.87 13.23
C LYS A 8 -12.76 34.98 12.49
N VAL A 9 -14.05 35.13 12.72
CA VAL A 9 -14.84 36.24 12.12
C VAL A 9 -14.37 37.60 12.63
N ALA A 10 -14.06 37.73 13.92
CA ALA A 10 -13.52 38.97 14.49
C ALA A 10 -12.18 39.37 13.86
N VAL A 11 -11.28 38.45 13.59
CA VAL A 11 -10.00 38.73 12.91
C VAL A 11 -10.21 39.22 11.48
N TRP A 12 -11.11 38.59 10.72
CA TRP A 12 -11.43 39.03 9.36
C TRP A 12 -12.10 40.40 9.34
N LEU A 13 -12.96 40.72 10.34
CA LEU A 13 -13.55 42.03 10.50
C LEU A 13 -12.51 43.13 10.79
N VAL A 14 -11.52 42.82 11.64
CA VAL A 14 -10.41 43.77 11.92
C VAL A 14 -9.57 44.01 10.67
N ILE A 15 -9.25 42.96 9.91
CA ILE A 15 -8.51 43.09 8.65
C ILE A 15 -9.30 43.93 7.64
N ALA A 16 -10.59 43.66 7.49
CA ALA A 16 -11.47 44.45 6.61
C ALA A 16 -11.57 45.92 7.04
N LEU A 17 -11.63 46.19 8.35
CA LEU A 17 -11.66 47.57 8.90
C LEU A 17 -10.33 48.30 8.63
N VAL A 18 -9.19 47.61 8.78
CA VAL A 18 -7.86 48.19 8.48
C VAL A 18 -7.73 48.48 6.99
N LEU A 19 -8.10 47.54 6.13
CA LEU A 19 -8.10 47.74 4.68
C LEU A 19 -9.04 48.87 4.26
N PHE A 20 -10.22 48.97 4.86
CA PHE A 20 -11.17 50.05 4.61
C PHE A 20 -10.64 51.43 5.06
N THR A 21 -9.98 51.51 6.21
CA THR A 21 -9.36 52.76 6.69
C THR A 21 -8.19 53.19 5.82
N VAL A 22 -7.33 52.25 5.40
CA VAL A 22 -6.24 52.50 4.45
C VAL A 22 -6.81 52.96 3.10
N PHE A 23 -7.82 52.27 2.58
CA PHE A 23 -8.48 52.66 1.32
C PHE A 23 -9.11 54.06 1.38
N LYS A 24 -9.80 54.40 2.50
CA LYS A 24 -10.33 55.75 2.73
C LYS A 24 -9.26 56.86 2.82
N GLN A 25 -8.05 56.48 3.23
CA GLN A 25 -6.93 57.43 3.29
C GLN A 25 -6.39 57.76 1.90
N PHE A 26 -6.46 56.80 0.96
CA PHE A 26 -6.12 57.01 -0.45
C PHE A 26 -7.22 57.74 -1.23
N ASP A 27 -8.47 57.67 -0.80
CA ASP A 27 -9.63 58.26 -1.49
C ASP A 27 -9.87 59.73 -1.12
N ARG A 28 -9.04 60.37 -0.26
CA ARG A 28 -9.17 61.76 0.18
C ARG A 28 -8.71 62.80 -0.84
N SER A 29 -8.43 62.47 -2.07
CA SER A 29 -7.87 63.41 -3.07
C SER A 29 -8.75 63.72 -4.30
N VAL A 30 -10.05 63.52 -4.26
CA VAL A 30 -10.92 64.00 -5.36
C VAL A 30 -12.23 64.56 -4.79
N GLY A 31 -12.16 65.78 -4.27
CA GLY A 31 -13.37 66.60 -4.04
C GLY A 31 -13.83 67.23 -5.38
N SER A 32 -15.00 66.82 -5.84
CA SER A 32 -15.62 67.31 -7.08
C SER A 32 -15.98 68.78 -7.04
N GLY A 33 -15.06 69.63 -7.45
CA GLY A 33 -15.34 71.00 -7.89
C GLY A 33 -14.64 71.17 -9.24
N ASN A 34 -15.28 71.88 -10.22
CA ASN A 34 -14.65 72.15 -11.51
C ASN A 34 -13.33 72.91 -11.26
N ALA A 35 -12.20 72.26 -11.40
CA ALA A 35 -10.90 72.90 -11.35
C ALA A 35 -10.70 73.69 -12.65
N ILE A 36 -10.43 74.98 -12.56
CA ILE A 36 -10.09 75.80 -13.70
C ILE A 36 -8.65 76.29 -13.60
N ALA A 37 -8.05 76.66 -14.73
CA ALA A 37 -6.72 77.25 -14.74
C ALA A 37 -6.75 78.62 -14.03
N TYR A 38 -5.61 79.00 -13.40
CA TYR A 38 -5.49 80.27 -12.69
C TYR A 38 -5.72 81.46 -13.60
N SER A 39 -5.33 81.44 -14.87
CA SER A 39 -5.61 82.41 -15.90
C SER A 39 -7.12 82.65 -16.09
N ASP A 40 -7.86 81.55 -16.23
CA ASP A 40 -9.28 81.55 -16.51
C ASP A 40 -10.06 82.11 -15.27
N PHE A 41 -9.57 81.77 -14.07
CA PHE A 41 -10.08 82.30 -12.83
C PHE A 41 -9.93 83.87 -12.77
N LEU A 42 -8.76 84.41 -13.20
CA LEU A 42 -8.53 85.83 -13.26
C LEU A 42 -9.44 86.53 -14.29
N GLU A 43 -9.71 85.86 -15.43
CA GLU A 43 -10.68 86.40 -16.41
C GLU A 43 -12.09 86.48 -15.84
N GLU A 44 -12.52 85.43 -15.10
CA GLU A 44 -13.82 85.41 -14.42
C GLU A 44 -13.93 86.49 -13.34
N VAL A 45 -12.84 86.83 -12.62
CA VAL A 45 -12.77 87.93 -11.66
C VAL A 45 -12.91 89.26 -12.39
N ARG A 46 -12.20 89.52 -13.46
CA ARG A 46 -12.25 90.75 -14.27
C ARG A 46 -13.57 90.92 -14.98
N ALA A 47 -14.23 89.82 -15.37
CA ALA A 47 -15.58 89.82 -15.94
C ALA A 47 -16.69 90.08 -14.87
N LYS A 48 -16.32 90.29 -13.59
CA LYS A 48 -17.22 90.49 -12.45
C LYS A 48 -18.27 89.42 -12.23
N ARG A 49 -17.91 88.13 -12.57
CA ARG A 49 -18.82 86.98 -12.42
C ARG A 49 -18.67 86.31 -11.06
N ILE A 50 -17.65 86.62 -10.27
CA ILE A 50 -17.35 86.01 -8.99
C ILE A 50 -17.92 86.86 -7.86
N ARG A 51 -18.68 86.19 -6.97
CA ARG A 51 -19.33 86.87 -5.82
C ARG A 51 -18.45 86.87 -4.57
N GLN A 52 -17.79 85.73 -4.32
CA GLN A 52 -16.97 85.52 -3.12
C GLN A 52 -15.79 84.56 -3.41
N VAL A 53 -14.64 84.82 -2.79
CA VAL A 53 -13.45 84.05 -2.88
C VAL A 53 -12.98 83.68 -1.47
N THR A 54 -12.62 82.44 -1.25
CA THR A 54 -11.94 81.98 -0.05
C THR A 54 -10.54 81.52 -0.45
N LEU A 55 -9.54 82.12 0.14
CA LEU A 55 -8.12 81.78 -0.04
C LEU A 55 -7.71 80.88 1.11
N GLN A 56 -7.21 79.70 0.79
CA GLN A 56 -6.73 78.74 1.79
C GLN A 56 -5.23 78.42 1.54
N GLU A 57 -4.42 78.70 2.54
CA GLU A 57 -2.98 78.55 2.43
C GLU A 57 -2.61 77.01 2.47
N GLY A 58 -1.96 76.52 1.40
CA GLY A 58 -1.50 75.16 1.26
C GLY A 58 0.05 75.03 1.29
N ASN A 59 0.60 73.83 1.21
CA ASN A 59 2.05 73.61 1.12
C ASN A 59 2.58 74.07 -0.24
N GLY A 60 3.08 75.32 -0.32
CA GLY A 60 3.71 75.92 -1.51
C GLY A 60 2.75 76.46 -2.58
N SER A 61 1.44 76.44 -2.36
CA SER A 61 0.42 77.00 -3.24
C SER A 61 -0.76 77.48 -2.42
N THR A 62 -1.48 78.49 -2.92
CA THR A 62 -2.73 78.98 -2.31
C THR A 62 -3.90 78.41 -3.10
N GLU A 63 -4.70 77.57 -2.44
CA GLU A 63 -5.95 77.08 -3.04
C GLU A 63 -7.02 78.17 -3.00
N ILE A 64 -7.59 78.46 -4.14
CA ILE A 64 -8.61 79.47 -4.32
C ILE A 64 -9.93 78.76 -4.55
N ILE A 65 -10.86 78.98 -3.66
CA ILE A 65 -12.25 78.52 -3.78
C ILE A 65 -13.13 79.71 -4.06
N ALA A 66 -13.64 79.84 -5.27
CA ALA A 66 -14.51 80.93 -5.68
C ALA A 66 -15.95 80.45 -5.86
N ILE A 67 -16.89 81.35 -5.54
CA ILE A 67 -18.31 81.15 -5.76
C ILE A 67 -18.76 82.26 -6.75
N THR A 68 -19.29 81.83 -7.90
CA THR A 68 -19.84 82.72 -8.91
C THR A 68 -21.20 83.25 -8.48
N HIS A 69 -21.71 84.24 -9.18
CA HIS A 69 -23.08 84.80 -8.96
C HIS A 69 -24.19 83.79 -9.23
N ASP A 70 -23.86 82.66 -10.02
CA ASP A 70 -24.75 81.53 -10.32
C ASP A 70 -24.62 80.43 -9.28
N ASP A 71 -24.03 80.67 -8.10
CA ASP A 71 -23.73 79.69 -7.03
C ASP A 71 -22.89 78.50 -7.43
N ARG A 72 -22.11 78.53 -8.53
CA ARG A 72 -21.16 77.52 -8.93
C ARG A 72 -19.88 77.66 -8.13
N ARG A 73 -19.37 76.55 -7.59
CA ARG A 73 -18.08 76.51 -6.90
C ARG A 73 -16.98 76.17 -7.91
N ILE A 74 -16.00 77.06 -7.99
CA ILE A 74 -14.83 76.92 -8.86
C ILE A 74 -13.61 76.82 -7.96
N ARG A 75 -12.68 75.93 -8.28
CA ARG A 75 -11.38 75.82 -7.59
C ARG A 75 -10.26 76.14 -8.55
N SER A 76 -9.28 76.89 -8.07
CA SER A 76 -8.06 77.21 -8.78
C SER A 76 -6.88 77.22 -7.80
N ASN A 77 -5.67 76.91 -8.26
CA ASN A 77 -4.47 77.01 -7.44
C ASN A 77 -3.57 78.14 -7.94
N ALA A 78 -3.21 79.00 -7.04
CA ALA A 78 -2.23 80.06 -7.31
C ALA A 78 -0.87 79.65 -6.70
N THR A 79 0.22 79.99 -7.37
CA THR A 79 1.56 79.91 -6.80
C THR A 79 1.68 81.01 -5.73
N TYR A 80 2.35 80.69 -4.63
CA TYR A 80 2.46 81.48 -3.38
C TYR A 80 2.32 82.99 -3.53
N LEU A 81 1.27 83.53 -2.92
CA LEU A 81 0.89 84.99 -2.81
C LEU A 81 1.24 85.82 -4.05
N ASP A 82 0.44 85.69 -5.09
CA ASP A 82 0.41 86.70 -6.14
C ASP A 82 -0.21 88.01 -5.57
N ARG A 83 0.65 89.00 -5.31
CA ARG A 83 0.21 90.32 -4.82
C ARG A 83 -0.77 91.05 -5.79
N GLY A 84 -0.76 90.63 -7.08
CA GLY A 84 -1.69 91.11 -8.08
C GLY A 84 -3.11 90.58 -7.85
N LEU A 85 -3.29 89.38 -7.35
CA LEU A 85 -4.57 88.77 -7.11
C LEU A 85 -5.41 89.53 -6.10
N VAL A 86 -4.82 89.91 -4.99
CA VAL A 86 -5.53 90.72 -3.94
C VAL A 86 -5.93 92.06 -4.49
N GLY A 87 -5.09 92.74 -5.31
CA GLY A 87 -5.41 93.99 -6.00
C GLY A 87 -6.55 93.80 -7.00
N ASP A 88 -6.53 92.71 -7.81
CA ASP A 88 -7.59 92.48 -8.78
C ASP A 88 -8.92 92.12 -8.10
N LEU A 89 -8.93 91.42 -6.96
CA LEU A 89 -10.13 91.15 -6.18
C LEU A 89 -10.75 92.45 -5.57
N ILE A 90 -9.91 93.35 -5.02
CA ILE A 90 -10.36 94.64 -4.44
C ILE A 90 -10.89 95.54 -5.53
N ASN A 91 -10.17 95.69 -6.64
CA ASN A 91 -10.57 96.57 -7.74
C ASN A 91 -11.88 96.14 -8.41
N ASN A 92 -12.18 94.83 -8.40
CA ASN A 92 -13.44 94.33 -8.97
C ASN A 92 -14.56 94.12 -7.93
N GLY A 93 -14.33 94.50 -6.66
CA GLY A 93 -15.35 94.46 -5.61
C GLY A 93 -15.76 93.11 -5.12
N VAL A 94 -14.87 92.10 -5.29
CA VAL A 94 -15.11 90.70 -4.87
C VAL A 94 -14.81 90.59 -3.38
N LYS A 95 -15.74 90.02 -2.61
CA LYS A 95 -15.52 89.77 -1.19
C LYS A 95 -14.60 88.54 -1.08
N PHE A 96 -13.51 88.67 -0.34
CA PHE A 96 -12.61 87.56 -0.10
C PHE A 96 -12.37 87.37 1.40
N ASP A 97 -12.15 86.05 1.79
CA ASP A 97 -11.84 85.64 3.14
C ASP A 97 -10.56 84.76 3.09
N VAL A 98 -9.69 84.92 4.09
CA VAL A 98 -8.44 84.14 4.19
C VAL A 98 -8.53 83.20 5.39
N LYS A 99 -8.58 81.96 5.15
CA LYS A 99 -8.58 80.93 6.22
C LYS A 99 -7.17 80.51 6.54
N PRO A 100 -6.74 80.56 7.81
CA PRO A 100 -5.46 80.00 8.24
C PRO A 100 -5.46 78.48 8.11
N ARG A 101 -4.28 77.91 7.98
CA ARG A 101 -4.07 76.46 7.93
C ARG A 101 -4.52 75.85 9.26
N GLU A 102 -5.46 74.93 9.20
CA GLU A 102 -5.74 74.00 10.33
C GLU A 102 -4.60 73.04 10.48
N GLU A 103 -3.71 73.22 11.45
CA GLU A 103 -2.70 72.19 11.77
C GLU A 103 -3.37 71.05 12.52
N PRO A 104 -3.33 69.80 11.97
CA PRO A 104 -3.83 68.66 12.71
C PRO A 104 -3.02 68.49 14.00
N SER A 105 -3.68 68.23 15.11
CA SER A 105 -3.01 68.08 16.41
C SER A 105 -1.93 67.01 16.28
N LEU A 106 -0.72 67.22 16.84
CA LEU A 106 0.41 66.33 16.82
C LEU A 106 0.03 64.89 17.25
N LEU A 107 -0.87 64.77 18.22
CA LEU A 107 -1.41 63.48 18.67
C LEU A 107 -2.20 62.76 17.58
N MET A 108 -3.02 63.49 16.80
CA MET A 108 -3.82 62.89 15.74
C MET A 108 -2.96 62.45 14.55
N SER A 109 -1.93 63.23 14.19
CA SER A 109 -0.99 62.84 13.12
C SER A 109 -0.14 61.65 13.50
N LEU A 110 0.29 61.53 14.75
CA LEU A 110 0.99 60.36 15.29
C LEU A 110 0.10 59.11 15.28
N LEU A 111 -1.16 59.25 15.71
CA LEU A 111 -2.10 58.14 15.78
C LEU A 111 -2.49 57.63 14.38
N VAL A 112 -2.64 58.52 13.42
CA VAL A 112 -2.93 58.17 12.02
C VAL A 112 -1.72 57.53 11.34
N SER A 113 -0.50 58.01 11.64
CA SER A 113 0.73 57.49 11.04
C SER A 113 1.18 56.13 11.64
N TRP A 114 1.12 55.99 12.97
CA TRP A 114 1.62 54.79 13.68
C TRP A 114 0.51 53.81 14.08
N GLY A 115 -0.74 54.20 14.10
CA GLY A 115 -1.88 53.38 14.48
C GLY A 115 -1.98 52.06 13.70
N PRO A 116 -1.94 52.09 12.37
CA PRO A 116 -1.98 50.86 11.55
C PRO A 116 -0.81 49.92 11.83
N MET A 117 0.38 50.48 12.05
CA MET A 117 1.58 49.69 12.35
C MET A 117 1.50 49.03 13.73
N LEU A 118 1.06 49.74 14.74
CA LEU A 118 0.87 49.21 16.10
C LEU A 118 -0.22 48.12 16.12
N LEU A 119 -1.28 48.30 15.33
CA LEU A 119 -2.33 47.31 15.19
C LEU A 119 -1.83 46.05 14.52
N LEU A 120 -1.01 46.15 13.46
CA LEU A 120 -0.38 45.00 12.81
C LEU A 120 0.58 44.26 13.76
N ILE A 121 1.37 44.99 14.55
CA ILE A 121 2.23 44.42 15.58
C ILE A 121 1.38 43.71 16.64
N GLY A 122 0.28 44.32 17.09
CA GLY A 122 -0.64 43.69 18.05
C GLY A 122 -1.26 42.39 17.53
N VAL A 123 -1.71 42.40 16.27
CA VAL A 123 -2.23 41.21 15.59
C VAL A 123 -1.13 40.15 15.46
N TRP A 124 0.08 40.53 15.08
CA TRP A 124 1.22 39.64 14.96
C TRP A 124 1.60 39.02 16.32
N VAL A 125 1.67 39.79 17.39
CA VAL A 125 1.92 39.32 18.76
C VAL A 125 0.78 38.41 19.25
N TYR A 126 -0.48 38.72 18.92
CA TYR A 126 -1.62 37.87 19.22
C TYR A 126 -1.50 36.52 18.51
N PHE A 127 -1.19 36.50 17.20
CA PHE A 127 -0.94 35.26 16.46
C PHE A 127 0.25 34.47 17.01
N MET A 128 1.36 35.14 17.34
CA MET A 128 2.52 34.52 17.99
C MET A 128 2.15 33.87 19.34
N ARG A 129 1.38 34.55 20.17
CA ARG A 129 0.87 33.99 21.43
C ARG A 129 -0.10 32.84 21.22
N GLN A 130 -0.94 32.89 20.21
CA GLN A 130 -1.85 31.79 19.87
C GLN A 130 -1.10 30.58 19.31
N MET A 131 -0.01 30.80 18.59
CA MET A 131 0.90 29.72 18.14
C MET A 131 1.72 29.14 19.28
N GLN A 132 2.06 29.91 20.31
CA GLN A 132 2.81 29.43 21.49
C GLN A 132 1.92 28.83 22.59
N GLY A 133 0.65 29.23 22.67
CA GLY A 133 -0.25 28.86 23.78
C GLY A 133 -1.30 27.79 23.48
N GLY A 134 -1.45 27.35 22.21
CA GLY A 134 -2.41 26.33 21.83
C GLY A 134 -1.78 24.96 21.65
N GLY A 135 -1.91 24.11 22.63
CA GLY A 135 -1.32 22.78 22.69
C GLY A 135 -1.51 21.88 21.46
N LYS A 136 -0.53 20.98 21.25
CA LYS A 136 -0.56 19.79 20.37
C LYS A 136 -0.66 20.00 18.84
N GLY A 137 0.11 20.92 18.23
CA GLY A 137 0.15 21.00 16.77
C GLY A 137 0.96 22.15 16.18
N GLY A 138 2.01 22.67 16.85
CA GLY A 138 2.90 23.68 16.30
C GLY A 138 3.89 23.11 15.28
N ALA A 139 4.49 23.97 14.44
CA ALA A 139 5.49 23.63 13.43
C ALA A 139 6.70 22.80 13.94
N PHE A 140 6.88 22.70 15.26
CA PHE A 140 7.88 21.83 15.93
C PHE A 140 7.38 20.40 16.17
N SER A 141 6.15 20.05 15.82
CA SER A 141 5.59 18.69 16.00
C SER A 141 5.99 17.72 14.88
N PHE A 142 6.59 18.17 13.78
CA PHE A 142 6.99 17.31 12.66
C PHE A 142 8.10 16.31 13.02
N GLY A 143 8.90 16.60 14.03
CA GLY A 143 9.98 15.72 14.48
C GLY A 143 9.58 14.74 15.60
N LYS A 144 8.34 14.76 16.10
CA LYS A 144 7.90 13.79 17.10
C LYS A 144 7.65 12.42 16.48
N SER A 145 8.11 11.39 17.18
CA SER A 145 7.92 10.01 16.75
C SER A 145 6.43 9.67 16.61
N LYS A 146 6.08 8.97 15.53
CA LYS A 146 4.76 8.34 15.31
C LYS A 146 4.70 6.96 15.95
N ALA A 147 5.74 6.54 16.71
CA ALA A 147 5.78 5.24 17.34
C ALA A 147 4.55 5.03 18.23
N ARG A 148 3.91 3.89 18.05
CA ARG A 148 2.80 3.47 18.90
C ARG A 148 3.39 2.75 20.11
N MET A 149 3.26 3.35 21.29
CA MET A 149 3.57 2.67 22.54
C MET A 149 2.38 1.77 22.91
N LEU A 150 2.64 0.49 23.01
CA LEU A 150 1.73 -0.46 23.63
C LEU A 150 2.24 -0.69 25.05
N ASP A 151 1.52 -0.15 26.02
CA ASP A 151 1.80 -0.39 27.44
C ASP A 151 1.55 -1.86 27.78
N GLU A 152 2.17 -2.35 28.85
CA GLU A 152 2.00 -3.71 29.38
C GLU A 152 0.52 -4.11 29.52
N ALA A 153 -0.33 -3.20 29.98
CA ALA A 153 -1.77 -3.43 30.14
C ALA A 153 -2.53 -3.65 28.81
N ASN A 154 -2.00 -3.15 27.68
CA ASN A 154 -2.63 -3.22 26.37
C ASN A 154 -2.07 -4.33 25.47
N ASN A 155 -0.96 -4.98 25.85
CA ASN A 155 -0.36 -6.07 25.10
C ASN A 155 -0.66 -7.42 25.75
N SER A 156 -1.80 -8.01 25.40
CA SER A 156 -2.21 -9.34 25.89
C SER A 156 -1.64 -10.50 25.06
N THR A 157 -0.82 -10.22 24.04
CA THR A 157 -0.27 -11.25 23.12
C THR A 157 0.87 -11.99 23.79
N THR A 158 0.79 -13.32 23.86
CA THR A 158 1.81 -14.21 24.44
C THR A 158 2.30 -15.24 23.43
N PHE A 159 3.27 -16.07 23.80
CA PHE A 159 3.71 -17.19 22.95
C PHE A 159 2.63 -18.23 22.67
N ALA A 160 1.55 -18.27 23.46
CA ALA A 160 0.40 -19.13 23.20
C ALA A 160 -0.43 -18.70 21.98
N ASP A 161 -0.32 -17.42 21.59
CA ASP A 161 -1.00 -16.86 20.41
C ASP A 161 -0.15 -16.98 19.14
N VAL A 162 1.13 -17.32 19.28
CA VAL A 162 2.07 -17.55 18.17
C VAL A 162 2.19 -19.05 17.94
N ALA A 163 1.95 -19.51 16.74
CA ALA A 163 2.02 -20.92 16.37
C ALA A 163 2.84 -21.10 15.10
N GLY A 164 3.38 -22.32 14.88
CA GLY A 164 4.05 -22.70 13.64
C GLY A 164 5.43 -22.08 13.41
N CYS A 165 6.10 -21.62 14.46
CA CYS A 165 7.49 -21.13 14.39
C CYS A 165 8.23 -21.49 15.70
N ASP A 166 8.25 -22.76 16.04
CA ASP A 166 8.75 -23.21 17.35
C ASP A 166 10.26 -22.96 17.49
N GLU A 167 11.06 -23.12 16.43
CA GLU A 167 12.50 -22.81 16.43
C GLU A 167 12.75 -21.32 16.68
N ALA A 168 12.01 -20.45 15.98
CA ALA A 168 12.14 -19.01 16.21
C ALA A 168 11.72 -18.61 17.62
N LYS A 169 10.71 -19.26 18.21
CA LYS A 169 10.32 -19.03 19.62
C LYS A 169 11.42 -19.46 20.59
N GLU A 170 12.07 -20.59 20.35
CA GLU A 170 13.16 -21.08 21.18
C GLU A 170 14.35 -20.12 21.16
N GLU A 171 14.74 -19.64 19.98
CA GLU A 171 15.80 -18.65 19.81
C GLU A 171 15.56 -17.35 20.55
N VAL A 172 14.30 -16.87 20.58
CA VAL A 172 13.96 -15.60 21.24
C VAL A 172 13.61 -15.75 22.72
N LYS A 173 13.50 -16.96 23.24
CA LYS A 173 13.17 -17.22 24.64
C LYS A 173 14.22 -16.65 25.59
N GLU A 174 15.49 -16.70 25.20
CA GLU A 174 16.58 -16.08 25.96
C GLU A 174 16.39 -14.56 26.14
N LEU A 175 15.78 -13.87 25.14
CA LEU A 175 15.51 -12.44 25.23
C LEU A 175 14.43 -12.14 26.27
N VAL A 176 13.41 -13.00 26.34
CA VAL A 176 12.35 -12.91 27.36
C VAL A 176 12.92 -13.10 28.75
N ASP A 177 13.75 -14.12 28.92
CA ASP A 177 14.39 -14.42 30.21
C ASP A 177 15.29 -13.26 30.67
N PHE A 178 16.02 -12.64 29.75
CA PHE A 178 16.82 -11.45 30.04
C PHE A 178 15.97 -10.24 30.41
N LEU A 179 14.93 -9.94 29.65
CA LEU A 179 14.05 -8.81 29.94
C LEU A 179 13.36 -8.95 31.31
N LYS A 180 13.09 -10.21 31.74
CA LYS A 180 12.54 -10.53 33.06
C LYS A 180 13.58 -10.39 34.21
N ASP A 181 14.81 -10.84 33.98
CA ASP A 181 15.90 -10.78 34.98
C ASP A 181 17.27 -10.49 34.33
N PRO A 182 17.56 -9.21 34.03
CA PRO A 182 18.84 -8.82 33.42
C PRO A 182 20.06 -9.14 34.32
N GLN A 183 19.88 -9.15 35.63
CA GLN A 183 21.00 -9.32 36.58
C GLN A 183 21.57 -10.74 36.55
N LYS A 184 20.76 -11.74 36.27
CA LYS A 184 21.17 -13.15 36.16
C LYS A 184 22.24 -13.34 35.08
N PHE A 185 22.07 -12.70 33.94
CA PHE A 185 23.00 -12.83 32.79
C PHE A 185 24.27 -12.00 32.99
N GLN A 186 24.17 -10.83 33.61
CA GLN A 186 25.32 -9.96 33.91
C GLN A 186 26.31 -10.60 34.88
N LYS A 187 25.84 -11.34 35.88
CA LYS A 187 26.69 -12.05 36.86
C LYS A 187 27.60 -13.11 36.23
N LEU A 188 27.17 -13.70 35.08
CA LEU A 188 27.93 -14.72 34.38
C LEU A 188 28.80 -14.12 33.25
N GLY A 189 28.81 -12.77 33.08
CA GLY A 189 29.56 -12.09 32.02
C GLY A 189 28.94 -12.24 30.61
N GLY A 190 27.73 -12.79 30.51
CA GLY A 190 27.00 -12.92 29.26
C GLY A 190 26.59 -11.54 28.70
N ARG A 191 26.85 -11.31 27.44
CA ARG A 191 26.38 -10.12 26.70
C ARG A 191 25.19 -10.50 25.87
N ILE A 192 24.10 -9.78 26.02
CA ILE A 192 22.90 -10.01 25.22
C ILE A 192 22.96 -9.20 23.93
N PRO A 193 22.39 -9.73 22.85
CA PRO A 193 22.31 -9.01 21.59
C PRO A 193 21.55 -7.69 21.80
N ARG A 194 22.13 -6.59 21.31
CA ARG A 194 21.49 -5.27 21.35
C ARG A 194 20.36 -5.18 20.36
N GLY A 195 20.47 -5.90 19.25
CA GLY A 195 19.48 -5.92 18.19
C GLY A 195 19.21 -7.30 17.64
N VAL A 196 17.96 -7.55 17.32
CA VAL A 196 17.48 -8.80 16.73
C VAL A 196 16.75 -8.49 15.43
N LEU A 197 17.20 -9.11 14.34
CA LEU A 197 16.55 -9.00 13.05
C LEU A 197 15.68 -10.23 12.78
N LEU A 198 14.37 -10.03 12.65
CA LEU A 198 13.42 -11.06 12.24
C LEU A 198 13.37 -11.11 10.70
N VAL A 199 13.78 -12.22 10.13
CA VAL A 199 13.87 -12.41 8.67
C VAL A 199 12.88 -13.48 8.24
N GLY A 200 12.15 -13.26 7.14
CA GLY A 200 11.29 -14.29 6.57
C GLY A 200 10.26 -13.75 5.60
N PRO A 201 9.55 -14.64 4.89
CA PRO A 201 8.51 -14.25 3.95
C PRO A 201 7.40 -13.38 4.58
N PRO A 202 6.65 -12.62 3.79
CA PRO A 202 5.51 -11.87 4.29
C PRO A 202 4.45 -12.80 4.90
N GLY A 203 3.74 -12.33 5.93
CA GLY A 203 2.66 -13.10 6.56
C GLY A 203 3.07 -14.21 7.51
N THR A 204 4.37 -14.43 7.77
CA THR A 204 4.87 -15.50 8.68
C THR A 204 4.73 -15.17 10.16
N GLY A 205 4.27 -13.95 10.53
CA GLY A 205 4.01 -13.58 11.92
C GLY A 205 5.15 -12.88 12.64
N LYS A 206 6.13 -12.31 11.94
CA LYS A 206 7.28 -11.57 12.52
C LYS A 206 6.85 -10.50 13.53
N THR A 207 5.93 -9.65 13.14
CA THR A 207 5.36 -8.59 14.00
C THR A 207 4.61 -9.18 15.21
N LEU A 208 3.91 -10.31 15.01
CA LEU A 208 3.20 -11.00 16.07
C LEU A 208 4.19 -11.62 17.09
N LEU A 209 5.27 -12.23 16.60
CA LEU A 209 6.34 -12.79 17.44
C LEU A 209 7.00 -11.69 18.30
N ALA A 210 7.31 -10.53 17.70
CA ALA A 210 7.89 -9.40 18.44
C ALA A 210 6.95 -8.89 19.55
N LYS A 211 5.63 -8.80 19.27
CA LYS A 211 4.63 -8.46 20.30
C LYS A 211 4.54 -9.53 21.39
N ALA A 212 4.62 -10.79 21.02
CA ALA A 212 4.57 -11.90 21.99
C ALA A 212 5.79 -11.91 22.92
N ILE A 213 6.98 -11.57 22.44
CA ILE A 213 8.17 -11.41 23.27
C ILE A 213 7.94 -10.33 24.32
N ALA A 214 7.42 -9.16 23.93
CA ALA A 214 7.12 -8.07 24.85
C ALA A 214 6.04 -8.45 25.87
N GLY A 215 4.95 -9.09 25.43
CA GLY A 215 3.88 -9.53 26.30
C GLY A 215 4.29 -10.63 27.28
N GLU A 216 5.12 -11.58 26.83
CA GLU A 216 5.67 -12.63 27.67
C GLU A 216 6.68 -12.09 28.70
N ALA A 217 7.48 -11.09 28.31
CA ALA A 217 8.42 -10.41 29.18
C ALA A 217 7.75 -9.36 30.09
N LYS A 218 6.51 -8.97 29.78
CA LYS A 218 5.75 -7.89 30.46
C LYS A 218 6.49 -6.56 30.43
N VAL A 219 6.95 -6.15 29.26
CA VAL A 219 7.66 -4.88 29.05
C VAL A 219 6.94 -4.03 28.00
N PRO A 220 7.10 -2.68 28.05
CA PRO A 220 6.58 -1.78 27.04
C PRO A 220 7.10 -2.11 25.64
N PHE A 221 6.24 -1.95 24.63
CA PHE A 221 6.53 -2.23 23.23
C PHE A 221 6.31 -0.99 22.37
N PHE A 222 7.38 -0.45 21.79
CA PHE A 222 7.36 0.66 20.88
C PHE A 222 7.38 0.14 19.44
N SER A 223 6.33 0.37 18.67
CA SER A 223 6.24 -0.12 17.28
C SER A 223 6.16 1.04 16.29
N ILE A 224 6.96 0.98 15.26
CA ILE A 224 6.98 1.91 14.14
C ILE A 224 7.25 1.15 12.83
N SER A 225 6.71 1.64 11.71
CA SER A 225 7.08 1.13 10.39
C SER A 225 8.31 1.88 9.86
N GLY A 226 9.22 1.18 9.17
CA GLY A 226 10.33 1.81 8.46
C GLY A 226 9.87 2.90 7.49
N SER A 227 8.70 2.74 6.87
CA SER A 227 8.09 3.75 6.00
C SER A 227 7.73 5.06 6.72
N ASP A 228 7.45 5.02 8.04
CA ASP A 228 7.14 6.22 8.82
C ASP A 228 8.35 7.15 9.02
N PHE A 229 9.55 6.65 8.76
CA PHE A 229 10.77 7.45 8.81
C PHE A 229 11.08 8.12 7.47
N VAL A 230 10.48 7.68 6.37
CA VAL A 230 10.70 8.25 5.05
C VAL A 230 9.74 9.42 4.85
N GLU A 231 10.27 10.64 4.87
CA GLU A 231 9.50 11.87 4.69
C GLU A 231 10.13 12.72 3.57
N MET A 232 9.38 13.70 3.06
CA MET A 232 9.90 14.59 2.00
C MET A 232 10.88 15.65 2.51
N PHE A 233 10.91 15.88 3.84
CA PHE A 233 11.75 16.91 4.45
C PHE A 233 12.98 16.30 5.11
N VAL A 234 14.15 16.74 4.68
CA VAL A 234 15.45 16.28 5.20
C VAL A 234 15.55 16.52 6.71
N GLY A 235 15.95 15.48 7.43
CA GLY A 235 16.18 15.51 8.88
C GLY A 235 14.97 15.19 9.75
N VAL A 236 13.76 15.10 9.22
CA VAL A 236 12.55 14.74 9.99
C VAL A 236 12.60 13.28 10.43
N GLY A 237 12.98 12.37 9.52
CA GLY A 237 13.17 10.95 9.85
C GLY A 237 14.21 10.74 10.95
N ALA A 238 15.36 11.38 10.85
CA ALA A 238 16.41 11.34 11.86
C ALA A 238 15.95 11.88 13.24
N ALA A 239 15.15 12.95 13.24
CA ALA A 239 14.58 13.50 14.48
C ALA A 239 13.58 12.52 15.13
N ARG A 240 12.76 11.82 14.34
CA ARG A 240 11.83 10.79 14.85
C ARG A 240 12.57 9.59 15.42
N VAL A 241 13.63 9.15 14.77
CA VAL A 241 14.50 8.08 15.32
C VAL A 241 14.99 8.49 16.70
N ARG A 242 15.59 9.68 16.82
CA ARG A 242 16.11 10.17 18.10
C ARG A 242 15.03 10.24 19.19
N ASP A 243 13.87 10.83 18.86
CA ASP A 243 12.75 10.95 19.82
C ASP A 243 12.26 9.58 20.30
N MET A 244 12.13 8.60 19.39
CA MET A 244 11.72 7.23 19.72
C MET A 244 12.74 6.57 20.67
N PHE A 245 14.03 6.67 20.37
CA PHE A 245 15.08 6.09 21.20
C PHE A 245 15.18 6.77 22.59
N GLU A 246 14.96 8.08 22.67
CA GLU A 246 14.88 8.81 23.94
C GLU A 246 13.68 8.38 24.78
N GLN A 247 12.51 8.17 24.16
CA GLN A 247 11.32 7.68 24.84
C GLN A 247 11.54 6.26 25.38
N ALA A 248 12.14 5.38 24.57
CA ALA A 248 12.47 4.02 24.98
C ALA A 248 13.47 3.97 26.14
N LYS A 249 14.51 4.81 26.13
CA LYS A 249 15.47 4.93 27.25
C LYS A 249 14.77 5.31 28.58
N LYS A 250 13.73 6.15 28.52
CA LYS A 250 12.95 6.55 29.69
C LYS A 250 12.01 5.45 30.21
N SER A 251 11.66 4.50 29.35
CA SER A 251 10.73 3.41 29.63
C SER A 251 11.41 2.04 29.76
N ALA A 252 12.72 2.01 29.95
CA ALA A 252 13.48 0.78 30.10
C ALA A 252 13.11 0.02 31.39
N PRO A 253 13.00 -1.34 31.40
CA PRO A 253 13.23 -2.22 30.24
C PRO A 253 12.10 -2.20 29.22
N CYS A 254 12.42 -2.20 27.91
CA CYS A 254 11.42 -2.15 26.84
C CYS A 254 11.96 -2.73 25.51
N ILE A 255 11.05 -2.93 24.55
CA ILE A 255 11.38 -3.34 23.18
C ILE A 255 11.04 -2.21 22.22
N ILE A 256 11.99 -1.85 21.34
CA ILE A 256 11.77 -1.03 20.15
C ILE A 256 11.62 -1.99 18.97
N PHE A 257 10.51 -1.92 18.23
CA PHE A 257 10.28 -2.73 17.06
C PHE A 257 10.11 -1.87 15.81
N VAL A 258 10.96 -2.10 14.81
CA VAL A 258 10.90 -1.45 13.51
C VAL A 258 10.46 -2.46 12.47
N ASP A 259 9.21 -2.34 12.00
CA ASP A 259 8.71 -3.19 10.93
C ASP A 259 9.17 -2.66 9.56
N GLU A 260 9.35 -3.54 8.59
CA GLU A 260 9.78 -3.19 7.23
C GLU A 260 11.06 -2.31 7.22
N ILE A 261 12.08 -2.73 7.98
CA ILE A 261 13.34 -1.98 8.11
C ILE A 261 14.01 -1.71 6.75
N ASP A 262 13.74 -2.52 5.75
CA ASP A 262 14.23 -2.39 4.38
C ASP A 262 13.75 -1.11 3.67
N ALA A 263 12.69 -0.46 4.16
CA ALA A 263 12.27 0.85 3.67
C ALA A 263 13.34 1.94 3.91
N VAL A 264 14.12 1.83 5.00
CA VAL A 264 15.16 2.79 5.40
C VAL A 264 16.56 2.20 5.25
N GLY A 265 16.70 0.91 5.54
CA GLY A 265 17.98 0.20 5.66
C GLY A 265 18.61 -0.27 4.35
N ARG A 266 18.20 0.22 3.20
CA ARG A 266 18.67 -0.21 1.89
C ARG A 266 20.12 0.19 1.63
N HIS A 267 20.86 -0.61 0.83
CA HIS A 267 22.24 -0.33 0.36
C HIS A 267 22.38 1.08 -0.20
N ARG A 268 23.53 1.72 0.10
CA ARG A 268 23.94 3.04 -0.40
C ARG A 268 24.18 2.98 -1.89
N GLY A 269 23.72 3.97 -2.65
CA GLY A 269 24.02 4.11 -4.07
C GLY A 269 23.04 3.49 -5.06
N ALA A 270 21.94 2.90 -4.63
CA ALA A 270 20.94 2.27 -5.52
C ALA A 270 19.92 3.25 -6.15
N GLY A 271 20.22 4.55 -6.24
CA GLY A 271 19.28 5.50 -6.86
C GLY A 271 19.88 6.85 -7.22
N LEU A 272 19.66 7.28 -8.46
CA LEU A 272 19.96 8.63 -8.97
C LEU A 272 18.73 9.53 -8.68
N GLY A 273 18.68 10.18 -7.48
CA GLY A 273 17.63 11.14 -7.18
C GLY A 273 17.62 11.61 -5.71
N GLY A 274 17.29 12.87 -5.46
CA GLY A 274 17.36 13.57 -4.17
C GLY A 274 16.48 13.04 -3.01
N GLY A 275 15.88 11.86 -3.13
CA GLY A 275 15.17 11.17 -2.03
C GLY A 275 16.06 10.19 -1.24
N ASN A 276 17.33 10.01 -1.64
CA ASN A 276 18.24 9.09 -0.98
C ASN A 276 18.93 9.72 0.24
N ASP A 277 19.17 11.04 0.22
CA ASP A 277 19.90 11.74 1.27
C ASP A 277 19.18 11.67 2.62
N GLU A 278 17.84 11.74 2.61
CA GLU A 278 17.05 11.64 3.83
C GLU A 278 17.07 10.24 4.44
N ARG A 279 16.94 9.22 3.58
CA ARG A 279 17.02 7.81 4.02
C ARG A 279 18.39 7.49 4.62
N GLU A 280 19.45 7.93 3.97
CA GLU A 280 20.83 7.75 4.47
C GLU A 280 21.05 8.49 5.79
N GLN A 281 20.54 9.71 5.93
CA GLN A 281 20.61 10.45 7.18
C GLN A 281 19.85 9.75 8.30
N THR A 282 18.66 9.23 7.99
CA THR A 282 17.84 8.47 8.95
C THR A 282 18.50 7.17 9.36
N LEU A 283 19.06 6.43 8.38
CA LEU A 283 19.83 5.21 8.66
C LEU A 283 21.05 5.51 9.53
N ASN A 284 21.84 6.53 9.19
CA ASN A 284 23.00 6.92 9.98
C ASN A 284 22.59 7.30 11.41
N GLN A 285 21.49 8.02 11.60
CA GLN A 285 20.99 8.34 12.94
C GLN A 285 20.59 7.08 13.72
N MET A 286 19.92 6.11 13.05
CA MET A 286 19.59 4.84 13.68
C MET A 286 20.84 4.08 14.12
N LEU A 287 21.87 4.03 13.28
CA LEU A 287 23.14 3.40 13.61
C LEU A 287 23.81 4.08 14.83
N VAL A 288 23.80 5.42 14.88
CA VAL A 288 24.35 6.19 16.00
C VAL A 288 23.58 5.91 17.29
N GLU A 289 22.25 5.88 17.24
CA GLU A 289 21.45 5.59 18.44
C GLU A 289 21.67 4.16 18.92
N MET A 290 21.79 3.17 18.03
CA MET A 290 22.09 1.78 18.39
C MET A 290 23.49 1.63 18.99
N ASP A 291 24.49 2.31 18.43
CA ASP A 291 25.86 2.28 18.97
C ASP A 291 25.96 2.98 20.33
N GLY A 292 25.11 4.00 20.57
CA GLY A 292 25.03 4.78 21.80
C GLY A 292 24.28 4.11 22.97
N PHE A 293 23.79 2.88 22.81
CA PHE A 293 23.19 2.14 23.93
C PHE A 293 24.27 1.56 24.84
N GLU A 294 24.17 1.89 26.11
CA GLU A 294 24.88 1.15 27.15
C GLU A 294 24.25 -0.24 27.32
N THR A 295 25.06 -1.27 27.39
CA THR A 295 24.67 -2.69 27.42
C THR A 295 23.75 -3.05 28.61
N ASN A 296 23.57 -2.13 29.58
CA ASN A 296 22.89 -2.37 30.85
C ASN A 296 21.47 -1.77 30.94
N LEU A 297 21.02 -1.04 29.92
CA LEU A 297 19.75 -0.30 30.00
C LEU A 297 18.48 -1.17 29.80
N GLY A 298 18.60 -2.45 29.41
CA GLY A 298 17.44 -3.33 29.21
C GLY A 298 16.57 -2.96 28.01
N VAL A 299 17.09 -2.18 27.07
CA VAL A 299 16.39 -1.86 25.81
C VAL A 299 16.88 -2.80 24.72
N ILE A 300 15.96 -3.51 24.08
CA ILE A 300 16.26 -4.38 22.93
C ILE A 300 15.63 -3.76 21.68
N VAL A 301 16.45 -3.61 20.64
CA VAL A 301 15.97 -3.16 19.33
C VAL A 301 15.66 -4.38 18.48
N MET A 302 14.42 -4.51 18.01
CA MET A 302 14.03 -5.57 17.09
C MET A 302 13.63 -4.94 15.76
N ALA A 303 13.97 -5.59 14.67
CA ALA A 303 13.50 -5.18 13.35
C ALA A 303 12.97 -6.38 12.57
N ALA A 304 12.08 -6.14 11.61
CA ALA A 304 11.59 -7.16 10.70
C ALA A 304 11.83 -6.76 9.25
N THR A 305 12.20 -7.75 8.42
CA THR A 305 12.35 -7.59 6.98
C THR A 305 11.91 -8.83 6.22
N ASN A 306 11.41 -8.63 5.02
CA ASN A 306 11.14 -9.70 4.06
C ASN A 306 12.34 -9.90 3.10
N ARG A 307 13.27 -8.94 3.06
CA ARG A 307 14.38 -8.89 2.11
C ARG A 307 15.70 -8.55 2.80
N PRO A 308 16.35 -9.52 3.43
CA PRO A 308 17.63 -9.30 4.10
C PRO A 308 18.77 -8.98 3.10
N ASP A 309 18.61 -9.38 1.83
CA ASP A 309 19.56 -9.19 0.72
C ASP A 309 19.82 -7.72 0.37
N ILE A 310 18.85 -6.85 0.59
CA ILE A 310 18.96 -5.43 0.24
C ILE A 310 19.41 -4.53 1.41
N LEU A 311 19.59 -5.09 2.61
CA LEU A 311 19.96 -4.32 3.79
C LEU A 311 21.44 -3.89 3.75
N ASP A 312 21.72 -2.67 4.23
CA ASP A 312 23.09 -2.19 4.39
C ASP A 312 23.86 -3.08 5.39
N PRO A 313 25.00 -3.65 5.00
CA PRO A 313 25.82 -4.49 5.88
C PRO A 313 26.21 -3.81 7.20
N ALA A 314 26.19 -2.49 7.25
CA ALA A 314 26.45 -1.75 8.48
C ALA A 314 25.40 -2.03 9.57
N LEU A 315 24.16 -2.38 9.20
CA LEU A 315 23.12 -2.77 10.16
C LEU A 315 23.40 -4.14 10.81
N LEU A 316 24.07 -5.03 10.08
CA LEU A 316 24.32 -6.42 10.49
C LEU A 316 25.65 -6.58 11.27
N ARG A 317 26.36 -5.47 11.54
CA ARG A 317 27.62 -5.52 12.31
C ARG A 317 27.36 -5.85 13.79
N PRO A 318 28.31 -6.56 14.46
CA PRO A 318 28.22 -6.80 15.89
C PRO A 318 27.98 -5.52 16.70
N GLY A 319 27.06 -5.61 17.67
CA GLY A 319 26.61 -4.47 18.47
C GLY A 319 25.39 -3.72 17.92
N ARG A 320 24.87 -4.14 16.77
CA ARG A 320 23.63 -3.64 16.13
C ARG A 320 22.63 -4.78 16.00
N PHE A 321 22.23 -5.18 14.78
CA PHE A 321 21.44 -6.39 14.57
C PHE A 321 22.37 -7.61 14.46
N ASP A 322 22.92 -7.99 15.59
CA ASP A 322 23.92 -9.04 15.71
C ASP A 322 23.31 -10.46 15.79
N ARG A 323 22.00 -10.56 16.04
CA ARG A 323 21.25 -11.80 15.97
C ARG A 323 20.20 -11.75 14.85
N GLN A 324 20.20 -12.75 13.98
CA GLN A 324 19.18 -12.93 12.95
C GLN A 324 18.34 -14.16 13.30
N VAL A 325 17.01 -13.96 13.38
CA VAL A 325 16.05 -15.05 13.66
C VAL A 325 15.21 -15.25 12.42
N TYR A 326 15.23 -16.45 11.89
CA TYR A 326 14.50 -16.80 10.67
C TYR A 326 13.11 -17.31 11.01
N VAL A 327 12.09 -16.59 10.54
CA VAL A 327 10.68 -16.98 10.66
C VAL A 327 10.23 -17.51 9.29
N THR A 328 10.40 -18.81 9.09
CA THR A 328 10.08 -19.49 7.83
C THR A 328 8.58 -19.70 7.65
N LEU A 329 8.18 -20.17 6.46
CA LEU A 329 6.81 -20.67 6.26
C LEU A 329 6.59 -21.90 7.16
N PRO A 330 5.37 -22.03 7.74
CA PRO A 330 5.07 -23.12 8.64
C PRO A 330 5.00 -24.47 7.91
N ASP A 331 5.52 -25.52 8.53
CA ASP A 331 5.35 -26.91 8.12
C ASP A 331 3.89 -27.38 8.33
N VAL A 332 3.58 -28.63 7.99
CA VAL A 332 2.22 -29.19 8.13
C VAL A 332 1.71 -29.06 9.58
N ARG A 333 2.57 -29.35 10.56
CA ARG A 333 2.21 -29.27 11.99
C ARG A 333 1.99 -27.82 12.41
N GLY A 334 2.87 -26.94 11.97
CA GLY A 334 2.75 -25.51 12.22
C GLY A 334 1.48 -24.92 11.60
N ARG A 335 1.11 -25.32 10.38
CA ARG A 335 -0.16 -24.91 9.74
C ARG A 335 -1.37 -25.38 10.54
N GLU A 336 -1.36 -26.63 11.01
CA GLU A 336 -2.41 -27.15 11.87
C GLU A 336 -2.56 -26.35 13.17
N GLN A 337 -1.45 -26.05 13.83
CA GLN A 337 -1.43 -25.23 15.05
C GLN A 337 -1.99 -23.82 14.77
N ILE A 338 -1.57 -23.17 13.68
CA ILE A 338 -2.05 -21.85 13.28
C ILE A 338 -3.55 -21.86 13.00
N LEU A 339 -4.03 -22.84 12.24
CA LEU A 339 -5.45 -23.01 11.98
C LEU A 339 -6.25 -23.14 13.28
N ASN A 340 -5.78 -23.97 14.23
CA ASN A 340 -6.42 -24.15 15.52
C ASN A 340 -6.48 -22.85 16.33
N VAL A 341 -5.42 -22.02 16.27
CA VAL A 341 -5.42 -20.69 16.93
C VAL A 341 -6.47 -19.75 16.33
N HIS A 342 -6.57 -19.70 15.00
CA HIS A 342 -7.53 -18.82 14.32
C HIS A 342 -8.96 -19.30 14.43
N MET A 343 -9.19 -20.62 14.42
CA MET A 343 -10.52 -21.23 14.58
C MET A 343 -11.11 -21.03 15.97
N ARG A 344 -10.32 -20.77 17.01
CA ARG A 344 -10.85 -20.48 18.38
C ARG A 344 -11.85 -19.34 18.42
N LYS A 345 -11.77 -18.39 17.49
CA LYS A 345 -12.62 -17.19 17.42
C LYS A 345 -13.84 -17.36 16.53
N VAL A 346 -14.03 -18.52 15.92
CA VAL A 346 -15.06 -18.80 14.90
C VAL A 346 -15.88 -19.99 15.36
N PRO A 347 -17.23 -19.96 15.26
CA PRO A 347 -18.06 -21.11 15.56
C PRO A 347 -17.86 -22.18 14.47
N VAL A 348 -17.10 -23.22 14.77
CA VAL A 348 -16.77 -24.31 13.85
C VAL A 348 -17.56 -25.57 14.13
N GLY A 349 -17.92 -26.32 13.07
CA GLY A 349 -18.59 -27.61 13.16
C GLY A 349 -17.65 -28.72 13.65
N GLN A 350 -18.24 -29.85 14.10
CA GLN A 350 -17.48 -31.03 14.55
C GLN A 350 -16.84 -31.83 13.40
N ASP A 351 -17.23 -31.57 12.18
CA ASP A 351 -16.73 -32.22 10.95
C ASP A 351 -15.36 -31.71 10.50
N ILE A 352 -14.88 -30.59 11.10
CA ILE A 352 -13.63 -29.95 10.68
C ILE A 352 -12.43 -30.72 11.19
N LYS A 353 -11.56 -31.06 10.24
CA LYS A 353 -10.28 -31.72 10.48
C LYS A 353 -9.14 -30.78 10.10
N ALA A 354 -8.54 -30.15 11.11
CA ALA A 354 -7.46 -29.18 10.91
C ALA A 354 -6.22 -29.81 10.22
N ASP A 355 -5.95 -31.10 10.46
CA ASP A 355 -4.88 -31.86 9.82
C ASP A 355 -5.06 -32.00 8.30
N ILE A 356 -6.31 -32.20 7.84
CA ILE A 356 -6.63 -32.28 6.40
C ILE A 356 -6.46 -30.89 5.76
N LEU A 357 -6.94 -29.83 6.44
CA LEU A 357 -6.78 -28.47 5.94
C LEU A 357 -5.29 -28.07 5.88
N ALA A 358 -4.51 -28.41 6.90
CA ALA A 358 -3.07 -28.14 6.93
C ALA A 358 -2.32 -28.85 5.81
N ARG A 359 -2.64 -30.13 5.53
CA ARG A 359 -2.09 -30.86 4.38
C ARG A 359 -2.53 -30.26 3.04
N GLY A 360 -3.78 -29.79 2.98
CA GLY A 360 -4.35 -29.17 1.79
C GLY A 360 -3.90 -27.73 1.49
N THR A 361 -3.02 -27.14 2.31
CA THR A 361 -2.55 -25.75 2.18
C THR A 361 -1.01 -25.65 2.19
N PRO A 362 -0.30 -26.38 1.32
CA PRO A 362 1.16 -26.30 1.26
C PRO A 362 1.60 -24.90 0.85
N GLY A 363 2.66 -24.38 1.52
CA GLY A 363 3.22 -23.06 1.23
C GLY A 363 2.41 -21.86 1.75
N PHE A 364 1.29 -22.09 2.45
CA PHE A 364 0.54 -20.98 3.06
C PHE A 364 1.30 -20.40 4.25
N SER A 365 1.33 -19.08 4.31
CA SER A 365 1.79 -18.33 5.47
C SER A 365 0.73 -18.29 6.58
N GLY A 366 1.09 -17.83 7.77
CA GLY A 366 0.12 -17.61 8.85
C GLY A 366 -1.00 -16.65 8.48
N ALA A 367 -0.71 -15.64 7.68
CA ALA A 367 -1.71 -14.70 7.18
C ALA A 367 -2.67 -15.34 6.18
N ASP A 368 -2.18 -16.22 5.29
CA ASP A 368 -3.02 -16.95 4.34
C ASP A 368 -3.97 -17.90 5.07
N LEU A 369 -3.48 -18.59 6.11
CA LEU A 369 -4.30 -19.47 6.94
C LEU A 369 -5.37 -18.69 7.74
N ALA A 370 -5.02 -17.52 8.27
CA ALA A 370 -6.00 -16.63 8.90
C ALA A 370 -7.07 -16.17 7.91
N ASN A 371 -6.66 -15.83 6.69
CA ASN A 371 -7.57 -15.48 5.61
C ASN A 371 -8.46 -16.66 5.20
N LEU A 372 -7.93 -17.88 5.17
CA LEU A 372 -8.71 -19.09 4.91
C LEU A 372 -9.84 -19.28 5.91
N VAL A 373 -9.56 -19.12 7.20
CA VAL A 373 -10.59 -19.21 8.25
C VAL A 373 -11.64 -18.11 8.09
N ASN A 374 -11.22 -16.89 7.78
CA ASN A 374 -12.12 -15.76 7.55
C ASN A 374 -13.00 -15.97 6.31
N GLU A 375 -12.45 -16.42 5.19
CA GLU A 375 -13.21 -16.70 3.97
C GLU A 375 -14.21 -17.86 4.17
N ALA A 376 -13.82 -18.90 4.91
CA ALA A 376 -14.73 -19.98 5.27
C ALA A 376 -15.92 -19.47 6.11
N ALA A 377 -15.68 -18.59 7.08
CA ALA A 377 -16.73 -17.96 7.86
C ALA A 377 -17.66 -17.09 6.99
N LEU A 378 -17.11 -16.37 5.99
CA LEU A 378 -17.89 -15.60 5.02
C LEU A 378 -18.77 -16.52 4.13
N PHE A 379 -18.28 -17.70 3.72
CA PHE A 379 -19.08 -18.67 2.97
C PHE A 379 -20.21 -19.22 3.83
N ALA A 380 -19.97 -19.59 5.09
CA ALA A 380 -21.00 -20.03 6.02
C ALA A 380 -22.06 -18.94 6.25
N ALA A 381 -21.64 -17.68 6.42
CA ALA A 381 -22.57 -16.55 6.57
C ALA A 381 -23.46 -16.34 5.35
N ARG A 382 -22.92 -16.48 4.12
CA ARG A 382 -23.72 -16.38 2.88
C ARG A 382 -24.82 -17.43 2.75
N ARG A 383 -24.63 -18.62 3.30
CA ARG A 383 -25.67 -19.66 3.35
C ARG A 383 -26.51 -19.60 4.62
N SER A 384 -26.35 -18.56 5.44
CA SER A 384 -27.08 -18.35 6.71
C SER A 384 -26.89 -19.50 7.70
N ALA A 385 -25.73 -20.14 7.69
CA ALA A 385 -25.36 -21.20 8.62
C ALA A 385 -24.99 -20.65 10.00
N ARG A 386 -25.18 -21.45 11.04
CA ARG A 386 -24.81 -21.10 12.42
C ARG A 386 -23.36 -21.47 12.76
N VAL A 387 -22.79 -22.42 12.04
CA VAL A 387 -21.45 -22.93 12.21
C VAL A 387 -20.77 -23.05 10.84
N VAL A 388 -19.45 -22.93 10.85
CA VAL A 388 -18.62 -23.15 9.65
C VAL A 388 -18.35 -24.64 9.53
N GLU A 389 -18.61 -25.22 8.37
CA GLU A 389 -18.42 -26.64 8.07
C GLU A 389 -17.19 -26.87 7.18
N MET A 390 -16.76 -28.12 7.06
CA MET A 390 -15.61 -28.49 6.20
C MET A 390 -15.79 -28.05 4.75
N GLY A 391 -17.03 -28.13 4.21
CA GLY A 391 -17.36 -27.67 2.86
C GLY A 391 -17.15 -26.18 2.63
N ASP A 392 -17.30 -25.34 3.68
CA ASP A 392 -17.00 -23.91 3.58
C ASP A 392 -15.50 -23.65 3.50
N PHE A 393 -14.69 -24.42 4.24
CA PHE A 393 -13.23 -24.37 4.16
C PHE A 393 -12.71 -24.83 2.80
N GLU A 394 -13.29 -25.89 2.22
CA GLU A 394 -12.91 -26.33 0.88
C GLU A 394 -13.21 -25.26 -0.18
N LYS A 395 -14.37 -24.63 -0.13
CA LYS A 395 -14.73 -23.51 -1.02
C LYS A 395 -13.81 -22.30 -0.82
N ALA A 396 -13.44 -21.99 0.43
CA ALA A 396 -12.51 -20.92 0.76
C ALA A 396 -11.10 -21.21 0.22
N LYS A 397 -10.61 -22.44 0.41
CA LYS A 397 -9.33 -22.91 -0.13
C LYS A 397 -9.30 -22.77 -1.64
N ASP A 398 -10.32 -23.26 -2.32
CA ASP A 398 -10.45 -23.13 -3.77
C ASP A 398 -10.42 -21.67 -4.24
N LYS A 399 -11.17 -20.80 -3.56
CA LYS A 399 -11.19 -19.38 -3.89
C LYS A 399 -9.81 -18.72 -3.73
N ILE A 400 -9.05 -19.09 -2.68
CA ILE A 400 -7.73 -18.51 -2.41
C ILE A 400 -6.69 -19.04 -3.42
N MET A 401 -6.69 -20.35 -3.68
CA MET A 401 -5.69 -20.97 -4.53
C MET A 401 -5.94 -20.76 -6.03
N MET A 402 -7.20 -20.81 -6.46
CA MET A 402 -7.60 -20.79 -7.87
C MET A 402 -8.34 -19.52 -8.30
N GLY A 403 -8.71 -18.68 -7.34
CA GLY A 403 -9.54 -17.50 -7.61
C GLY A 403 -11.05 -17.76 -7.55
N PRO A 404 -11.88 -16.70 -7.70
CA PRO A 404 -13.32 -16.83 -7.66
C PRO A 404 -13.88 -17.58 -8.88
N GLU A 405 -14.97 -18.32 -8.68
CA GLU A 405 -15.72 -18.96 -9.78
C GLU A 405 -16.33 -17.92 -10.72
N ARG A 406 -16.18 -18.12 -12.02
CA ARG A 406 -16.79 -17.28 -13.06
C ARG A 406 -18.17 -17.81 -13.46
N LYS A 407 -19.16 -17.70 -12.60
CA LYS A 407 -20.52 -18.21 -12.81
C LYS A 407 -21.26 -17.57 -13.98
N SER A 408 -20.87 -16.37 -14.39
CA SER A 408 -21.47 -15.64 -15.52
C SER A 408 -20.88 -16.02 -16.88
N MET A 409 -19.78 -16.80 -16.90
CA MET A 409 -19.14 -17.21 -18.15
C MET A 409 -19.88 -18.41 -18.73
N VAL A 410 -20.54 -18.20 -19.86
CA VAL A 410 -21.13 -19.27 -20.65
C VAL A 410 -20.09 -19.78 -21.63
N MET A 411 -19.60 -20.99 -21.35
CA MET A 411 -18.60 -21.64 -22.23
C MET A 411 -19.34 -22.40 -23.34
N PRO A 412 -18.94 -22.26 -24.62
CA PRO A 412 -19.48 -23.10 -25.70
C PRO A 412 -19.24 -24.58 -25.40
N GLU A 413 -20.14 -25.44 -25.87
CA GLU A 413 -20.07 -26.88 -25.58
C GLU A 413 -18.80 -27.53 -26.11
N GLU A 414 -18.32 -27.08 -27.27
CA GLU A 414 -17.03 -27.51 -27.86
C GLU A 414 -15.86 -27.15 -26.93
N GLU A 415 -15.79 -25.93 -26.45
CA GLU A 415 -14.73 -25.46 -25.57
C GLU A 415 -14.78 -26.16 -24.21
N ARG A 416 -15.98 -26.42 -23.68
CA ARG A 416 -16.20 -27.17 -22.45
C ARG A 416 -15.73 -28.62 -22.60
N THR A 417 -16.01 -29.25 -23.76
CA THR A 417 -15.55 -30.61 -24.06
C THR A 417 -14.03 -30.66 -24.17
N ASN A 418 -13.43 -29.72 -24.90
CA ASN A 418 -11.99 -29.61 -25.00
C ASN A 418 -11.32 -29.43 -23.64
N THR A 419 -11.85 -28.55 -22.78
CA THR A 419 -11.36 -28.36 -21.41
C THR A 419 -11.47 -29.64 -20.57
N ALA A 420 -12.57 -30.40 -20.71
CA ALA A 420 -12.77 -31.64 -19.98
C ALA A 420 -11.71 -32.70 -20.36
N TYR A 421 -11.39 -32.85 -21.64
CA TYR A 421 -10.32 -33.75 -22.08
C TYR A 421 -8.94 -33.23 -21.67
N HIS A 422 -8.69 -31.93 -21.74
CA HIS A 422 -7.45 -31.31 -21.30
C HIS A 422 -7.16 -31.63 -19.82
N GLU A 423 -8.11 -31.34 -18.94
CA GLU A 423 -7.97 -31.59 -17.50
C GLU A 423 -7.92 -33.09 -17.17
N ALA A 424 -8.71 -33.93 -17.87
CA ALA A 424 -8.62 -35.38 -17.75
C ALA A 424 -7.24 -35.90 -18.14
N GLY A 425 -6.59 -35.30 -19.14
CA GLY A 425 -5.23 -35.64 -19.57
C GLY A 425 -4.21 -35.40 -18.47
N HIS A 426 -4.25 -34.24 -17.82
CA HIS A 426 -3.40 -33.96 -16.66
C HIS A 426 -3.64 -34.98 -15.53
N ALA A 427 -4.92 -35.24 -15.20
CA ALA A 427 -5.28 -36.16 -14.13
C ALA A 427 -4.86 -37.61 -14.39
N LEU A 428 -5.06 -38.11 -15.60
CA LEU A 428 -4.69 -39.46 -15.97
C LEU A 428 -3.17 -39.68 -15.90
N VAL A 429 -2.41 -38.75 -16.51
CA VAL A 429 -0.93 -38.84 -16.51
C VAL A 429 -0.43 -38.73 -15.06
N ALA A 430 -0.96 -37.79 -14.26
CA ALA A 430 -0.60 -37.66 -12.86
C ALA A 430 -0.86 -38.97 -12.07
N ARG A 431 -1.96 -39.65 -12.32
CA ARG A 431 -2.31 -40.88 -11.59
C ARG A 431 -1.48 -42.10 -12.00
N LEU A 432 -0.97 -42.12 -13.24
CA LEU A 432 -0.17 -43.23 -13.77
C LEU A 432 1.34 -43.07 -13.53
N MET A 433 1.80 -41.85 -13.26
CA MET A 433 3.21 -41.59 -12.99
C MET A 433 3.57 -41.93 -11.54
N PRO A 434 4.77 -42.54 -11.31
CA PRO A 434 5.13 -43.10 -10.00
C PRO A 434 5.47 -42.07 -8.91
N LYS A 435 5.94 -40.87 -9.31
CA LYS A 435 6.45 -39.83 -8.37
C LYS A 435 5.72 -38.50 -8.51
N THR A 436 4.44 -38.56 -8.73
CA THR A 436 3.56 -37.38 -8.74
C THR A 436 2.86 -37.22 -7.41
N ASP A 437 2.36 -36.02 -7.15
CA ASP A 437 1.48 -35.79 -6.02
C ASP A 437 0.07 -36.31 -6.33
N PRO A 438 -0.65 -36.84 -5.32
CA PRO A 438 -2.00 -37.35 -5.53
C PRO A 438 -2.93 -36.29 -6.11
N VAL A 439 -3.72 -36.66 -7.11
CA VAL A 439 -4.77 -35.78 -7.65
C VAL A 439 -5.88 -35.69 -6.60
N HIS A 440 -6.14 -34.47 -6.15
CA HIS A 440 -7.18 -34.20 -5.14
C HIS A 440 -8.54 -33.98 -5.79
N LYS A 441 -8.58 -33.13 -6.82
CA LYS A 441 -9.79 -32.89 -7.63
C LYS A 441 -9.45 -32.33 -9.00
N VAL A 442 -10.38 -32.51 -9.91
CA VAL A 442 -10.36 -31.94 -11.26
C VAL A 442 -11.66 -31.21 -11.51
N THR A 443 -11.59 -30.02 -12.08
CA THR A 443 -12.79 -29.20 -12.35
C THR A 443 -12.70 -28.51 -13.71
N VAL A 444 -13.82 -28.43 -14.39
CA VAL A 444 -14.00 -27.63 -15.62
C VAL A 444 -14.74 -26.33 -15.36
N ILE A 445 -14.97 -25.97 -14.10
CA ILE A 445 -15.55 -24.68 -13.70
C ILE A 445 -14.48 -23.60 -13.86
N PRO A 446 -14.71 -22.56 -14.70
CA PRO A 446 -13.74 -21.50 -14.92
C PRO A 446 -13.45 -20.72 -13.63
N ARG A 447 -12.15 -20.55 -13.30
CA ARG A 447 -11.68 -19.81 -12.13
C ARG A 447 -10.53 -18.88 -12.50
N GLY A 448 -10.60 -17.63 -12.07
CA GLY A 448 -9.55 -16.67 -12.39
C GLY A 448 -9.30 -16.55 -13.90
N ARG A 449 -8.13 -16.98 -14.38
CA ARG A 449 -7.76 -17.02 -15.81
C ARG A 449 -7.87 -18.43 -16.42
N ALA A 450 -8.01 -19.46 -15.60
CA ALA A 450 -8.08 -20.84 -16.06
C ALA A 450 -9.51 -21.24 -16.39
N LEU A 451 -9.68 -22.04 -17.46
CA LEU A 451 -10.96 -22.61 -17.90
C LEU A 451 -11.28 -23.89 -17.11
N GLY A 452 -10.25 -24.62 -16.70
CA GLY A 452 -10.31 -25.78 -15.82
C GLY A 452 -9.09 -25.82 -14.90
N VAL A 453 -9.07 -26.71 -13.93
CA VAL A 453 -7.93 -26.91 -13.03
C VAL A 453 -7.87 -28.36 -12.56
N THR A 454 -6.69 -28.98 -12.71
CA THR A 454 -6.34 -30.25 -12.08
C THR A 454 -5.51 -29.99 -10.84
N MET A 455 -6.09 -30.19 -9.65
CA MET A 455 -5.42 -29.92 -8.38
C MET A 455 -4.75 -31.17 -7.84
N GLN A 456 -3.45 -31.09 -7.63
CA GLN A 456 -2.65 -32.07 -6.92
C GLN A 456 -2.31 -31.55 -5.53
N LEU A 457 -2.37 -32.38 -4.50
CA LEU A 457 -1.97 -32.04 -3.14
C LEU A 457 -0.86 -32.94 -2.68
N PRO A 458 0.27 -32.38 -2.23
CA PRO A 458 1.36 -33.18 -1.68
C PRO A 458 0.93 -33.85 -0.37
N GLU A 459 1.40 -35.08 -0.14
CA GLU A 459 1.15 -35.81 1.12
C GLU A 459 1.85 -35.17 2.32
N GLY A 460 2.88 -34.37 2.08
CA GLY A 460 3.62 -33.63 3.11
C GLY A 460 4.54 -32.58 2.51
N ASP A 461 5.15 -31.77 3.37
CA ASP A 461 6.08 -30.73 2.95
C ASP A 461 7.38 -31.37 2.41
N ARG A 462 7.90 -30.85 1.32
CA ARG A 462 9.10 -31.32 0.65
C ARG A 462 10.07 -30.19 0.44
N TYR A 463 11.31 -30.43 0.81
CA TYR A 463 12.39 -29.45 0.72
C TYR A 463 13.34 -29.71 -0.47
N SER A 464 13.21 -30.86 -1.14
CA SER A 464 14.00 -31.22 -2.32
C SER A 464 13.17 -31.98 -3.34
N MET A 465 13.50 -31.84 -4.61
CA MET A 465 12.91 -32.59 -5.71
C MET A 465 13.99 -33.46 -6.37
N ASP A 466 13.73 -34.76 -6.54
CA ASP A 466 14.59 -35.65 -7.29
C ASP A 466 14.34 -35.53 -8.81
N LYS A 467 15.32 -35.98 -9.61
CA LYS A 467 15.27 -35.95 -11.08
C LYS A 467 14.01 -36.61 -11.64
N GLU A 468 13.66 -37.81 -11.14
CA GLU A 468 12.52 -38.58 -11.65
C GLU A 468 11.19 -37.84 -11.38
N ARG A 469 11.06 -37.19 -10.23
CA ARG A 469 9.88 -36.37 -9.92
C ARG A 469 9.74 -35.15 -10.87
N MET A 470 10.85 -34.48 -11.17
CA MET A 470 10.83 -33.35 -12.11
C MET A 470 10.41 -33.84 -13.50
N LEU A 471 10.94 -35.00 -13.96
CA LEU A 471 10.52 -35.60 -15.23
C LEU A 471 9.04 -35.98 -15.22
N CYS A 472 8.54 -36.58 -14.13
CA CYS A 472 7.12 -36.91 -13.98
C CYS A 472 6.25 -35.63 -14.03
N THR A 473 6.68 -34.54 -13.38
CA THR A 473 5.96 -33.24 -13.41
C THR A 473 5.89 -32.71 -14.84
N ILE A 474 6.98 -32.75 -15.60
CA ILE A 474 6.99 -32.34 -17.02
C ILE A 474 5.99 -33.17 -17.84
N SER A 475 5.96 -34.52 -17.63
CA SER A 475 5.01 -35.40 -18.32
C SER A 475 3.56 -35.04 -17.99
N VAL A 476 3.25 -34.73 -16.73
CA VAL A 476 1.90 -34.29 -16.31
C VAL A 476 1.49 -33.00 -16.99
N LEU A 477 2.40 -32.04 -17.10
CA LEU A 477 2.13 -30.77 -17.78
C LEU A 477 1.79 -30.94 -19.26
N PHE A 478 2.31 -31.97 -19.93
CA PHE A 478 1.95 -32.26 -21.31
C PHE A 478 0.62 -33.01 -21.47
N GLY A 479 0.09 -33.58 -20.38
CA GLY A 479 -1.14 -34.38 -20.40
C GLY A 479 -2.31 -33.70 -21.08
N GLY A 480 -2.54 -32.42 -20.78
CA GLY A 480 -3.64 -31.62 -21.37
C GLY A 480 -3.50 -31.45 -22.88
N ARG A 481 -2.34 -31.01 -23.37
CA ARG A 481 -2.08 -30.84 -24.80
C ARG A 481 -2.22 -32.13 -25.57
N ILE A 482 -1.68 -33.22 -25.05
CA ILE A 482 -1.74 -34.51 -25.73
C ILE A 482 -3.19 -35.01 -25.80
N ALA A 483 -3.99 -34.77 -24.76
CA ALA A 483 -5.41 -35.10 -24.80
C ALA A 483 -6.16 -34.31 -25.88
N GLU A 484 -5.88 -33.01 -26.04
CA GLU A 484 -6.43 -32.20 -27.13
C GLU A 484 -6.06 -32.76 -28.51
N GLU A 485 -4.81 -33.16 -28.72
CA GLU A 485 -4.34 -33.72 -30.00
C GLU A 485 -4.96 -35.07 -30.33
N VAL A 486 -5.03 -35.98 -29.36
CA VAL A 486 -5.48 -37.35 -29.57
C VAL A 486 -6.99 -37.46 -29.74
N PHE A 487 -7.76 -36.74 -28.91
CA PHE A 487 -9.22 -36.90 -28.85
C PHE A 487 -9.98 -35.79 -29.58
N MET A 488 -9.45 -34.56 -29.61
CA MET A 488 -10.13 -33.41 -30.22
C MET A 488 -9.54 -33.08 -31.60
N HIS A 489 -8.38 -33.66 -31.96
CA HIS A 489 -7.64 -33.36 -33.19
C HIS A 489 -7.37 -31.84 -33.37
N GLN A 490 -7.21 -31.13 -32.26
CA GLN A 490 -7.01 -29.68 -32.19
C GLN A 490 -5.80 -29.36 -31.28
N MET A 491 -5.27 -28.16 -31.46
CA MET A 491 -4.23 -27.59 -30.61
C MET A 491 -4.69 -26.20 -30.19
N THR A 492 -4.94 -26.00 -28.90
CA THR A 492 -5.41 -24.72 -28.40
C THR A 492 -4.31 -23.94 -27.69
N THR A 493 -4.54 -22.65 -27.49
CA THR A 493 -3.63 -21.81 -26.68
C THR A 493 -3.75 -22.08 -25.18
N GLY A 494 -4.68 -22.93 -24.74
CA GLY A 494 -4.92 -23.25 -23.34
C GLY A 494 -3.70 -23.87 -22.66
N ALA A 495 -2.94 -24.69 -23.39
CA ALA A 495 -1.73 -25.34 -22.88
C ALA A 495 -0.48 -24.44 -22.82
N SER A 496 -0.57 -23.11 -23.10
CA SER A 496 0.61 -22.24 -23.14
C SER A 496 1.38 -22.18 -21.81
N ASN A 497 0.66 -22.10 -20.70
CA ASN A 497 1.26 -22.08 -19.37
C ASN A 497 1.97 -23.40 -19.01
N ASP A 498 1.41 -24.52 -19.45
CA ASP A 498 2.00 -25.85 -19.23
C ASP A 498 3.32 -26.00 -19.98
N PHE A 499 3.38 -25.51 -21.23
CA PHE A 499 4.63 -25.49 -21.98
C PHE A 499 5.68 -24.58 -21.34
N GLU A 500 5.29 -23.39 -20.88
CA GLU A 500 6.20 -22.46 -20.20
C GLU A 500 6.80 -23.10 -18.95
N ARG A 501 5.96 -23.70 -18.09
CA ARG A 501 6.39 -24.38 -16.87
C ARG A 501 7.24 -25.61 -17.17
N ALA A 502 6.84 -26.45 -18.11
CA ALA A 502 7.61 -27.64 -18.50
C ALA A 502 9.00 -27.26 -19.03
N THR A 503 9.08 -26.22 -19.88
CA THR A 503 10.35 -25.72 -20.42
C THR A 503 11.23 -25.15 -19.31
N GLN A 504 10.65 -24.39 -18.38
CA GLN A 504 11.40 -23.83 -17.25
C GLN A 504 11.97 -24.93 -16.35
N ILE A 505 11.19 -25.96 -16.00
CA ILE A 505 11.66 -27.10 -15.21
C ILE A 505 12.81 -27.84 -15.94
N ALA A 506 12.65 -28.13 -17.22
CA ALA A 506 13.68 -28.78 -18.02
C ALA A 506 14.97 -27.96 -18.10
N ARG A 507 14.85 -26.64 -18.29
CA ARG A 507 15.98 -25.70 -18.29
C ARG A 507 16.68 -25.66 -16.94
N ASP A 508 15.95 -25.59 -15.82
CA ASP A 508 16.53 -25.59 -14.48
C ASP A 508 17.25 -26.91 -14.16
N MET A 509 16.72 -28.07 -14.61
CA MET A 509 17.38 -29.35 -14.49
C MET A 509 18.75 -29.37 -15.18
N VAL A 510 18.84 -28.75 -16.36
CA VAL A 510 20.05 -28.68 -17.16
C VAL A 510 21.04 -27.64 -16.63
N THR A 511 20.55 -26.41 -16.34
CA THR A 511 21.45 -25.26 -16.08
C THR A 511 21.72 -25.01 -14.60
N ARG A 512 20.79 -25.33 -13.71
CA ARG A 512 20.89 -25.02 -12.26
C ARG A 512 21.26 -26.25 -11.43
N TYR A 513 20.68 -27.41 -11.76
CA TYR A 513 20.78 -28.57 -10.89
C TYR A 513 21.79 -29.61 -11.39
N GLY A 514 22.38 -29.44 -12.58
CA GLY A 514 23.38 -30.35 -13.13
C GLY A 514 22.87 -31.78 -13.26
N MET A 515 21.58 -31.98 -13.63
CA MET A 515 20.92 -33.27 -13.67
C MET A 515 21.05 -34.01 -15.01
N THR A 516 21.95 -33.57 -15.88
CA THR A 516 22.21 -34.19 -17.19
C THR A 516 23.65 -34.71 -17.27
N GLU A 517 23.86 -35.80 -18.03
CA GLU A 517 25.20 -36.41 -18.18
C GLU A 517 26.09 -35.60 -19.11
N GLU A 518 25.51 -34.99 -20.18
CA GLU A 518 26.28 -34.27 -21.20
C GLU A 518 26.90 -32.95 -20.67
N LEU A 519 26.21 -32.26 -19.77
CA LEU A 519 26.66 -31.01 -19.19
C LEU A 519 27.28 -31.17 -17.79
N GLY A 520 27.03 -32.31 -17.14
CA GLY A 520 27.61 -32.66 -15.84
C GLY A 520 27.12 -31.76 -14.68
N PRO A 521 27.76 -31.90 -13.50
CA PRO A 521 27.35 -31.18 -12.28
C PRO A 521 27.94 -29.74 -12.24
N MET A 522 27.56 -28.93 -13.20
CA MET A 522 27.97 -27.54 -13.30
C MET A 522 26.75 -26.63 -13.35
N VAL A 523 26.87 -25.39 -12.80
CA VAL A 523 25.85 -24.37 -12.87
C VAL A 523 26.11 -23.47 -14.07
N TYR A 524 25.17 -23.48 -14.98
CA TYR A 524 25.14 -22.64 -16.19
C TYR A 524 24.02 -21.56 -16.11
N ALA A 525 23.40 -21.41 -14.95
CA ALA A 525 22.35 -20.42 -14.76
C ALA A 525 22.91 -19.01 -14.97
N GLU A 526 22.23 -18.21 -15.77
CA GLU A 526 22.46 -16.78 -15.81
C GLU A 526 22.14 -16.23 -14.41
N ASN A 527 23.09 -15.51 -13.80
CA ASN A 527 22.74 -14.65 -12.69
C ASN A 527 21.75 -13.62 -13.27
N GLU A 528 20.51 -13.69 -12.91
CA GLU A 528 19.58 -12.59 -13.09
C GLU A 528 20.12 -11.43 -12.26
N GLY A 529 21.07 -10.68 -12.84
CA GLY A 529 21.59 -9.48 -12.26
C GLY A 529 20.42 -8.54 -12.00
N GLU A 530 20.40 -7.98 -10.82
CA GLU A 530 19.42 -7.01 -10.35
C GLU A 530 18.98 -6.10 -11.49
N VAL A 531 17.67 -6.02 -11.73
CA VAL A 531 17.07 -5.06 -12.66
C VAL A 531 17.30 -3.66 -12.10
N PHE A 532 18.44 -3.08 -12.45
CA PHE A 532 18.80 -1.73 -12.04
C PHE A 532 18.03 -0.73 -12.92
N LEU A 533 17.03 -0.08 -12.33
CA LEU A 533 16.35 1.10 -12.90
C LEU A 533 15.69 0.92 -14.27
N GLY A 534 14.96 -0.15 -14.52
CA GLY A 534 14.13 -0.23 -15.74
C GLY A 534 14.90 -0.22 -17.08
N ARG A 535 16.23 -0.23 -17.03
CA ARG A 535 17.10 -0.51 -18.17
C ARG A 535 17.53 -1.98 -18.06
N SER A 536 17.15 -2.78 -19.02
CA SER A 536 17.74 -4.09 -19.24
C SER A 536 19.26 -3.90 -19.38
N VAL A 537 19.98 -4.21 -18.31
CA VAL A 537 21.44 -4.39 -18.45
C VAL A 537 21.60 -5.56 -19.41
N THR A 538 22.37 -5.37 -20.44
CA THR A 538 22.73 -6.36 -21.45
C THR A 538 22.95 -7.71 -20.75
N LYS A 539 22.12 -8.72 -21.09
CA LYS A 539 22.30 -10.08 -20.58
C LYS A 539 23.69 -10.53 -21.00
N THR A 540 24.62 -10.49 -20.09
CA THR A 540 25.94 -11.09 -20.30
C THR A 540 25.79 -12.58 -20.08
N THR A 541 25.64 -13.30 -21.16
CA THR A 541 25.60 -14.77 -21.15
C THR A 541 27.02 -15.25 -20.83
N ASN A 542 27.23 -15.83 -19.65
CA ASN A 542 28.51 -16.40 -19.24
C ASN A 542 28.80 -17.77 -19.89
N MET A 543 28.05 -18.13 -20.93
CA MET A 543 28.17 -19.39 -21.63
C MET A 543 28.69 -19.16 -23.04
N SER A 544 29.58 -20.06 -23.51
CA SER A 544 29.95 -20.09 -24.92
C SER A 544 28.76 -20.53 -25.79
N GLU A 545 28.73 -20.09 -27.05
CA GLU A 545 27.68 -20.49 -28.00
C GLU A 545 27.56 -22.02 -28.13
N ALA A 546 28.68 -22.72 -28.14
CA ALA A 546 28.72 -24.18 -28.15
C ALA A 546 28.05 -24.80 -26.91
N THR A 547 28.19 -24.18 -25.73
CA THR A 547 27.53 -24.65 -24.49
C THR A 547 26.03 -24.36 -24.54
N MET A 548 25.62 -23.20 -25.05
CA MET A 548 24.19 -22.88 -25.24
C MET A 548 23.49 -23.86 -26.17
N GLN A 549 24.12 -24.25 -27.29
CA GLN A 549 23.59 -25.27 -28.19
C GLN A 549 23.44 -26.63 -27.51
N LYS A 550 24.35 -27.00 -26.60
CA LYS A 550 24.22 -28.23 -25.82
C LYS A 550 23.07 -28.14 -24.82
N VAL A 551 22.93 -27.02 -24.13
CA VAL A 551 21.79 -26.75 -23.21
C VAL A 551 20.48 -26.89 -23.97
N ASP A 552 20.32 -26.22 -25.10
CA ASP A 552 19.09 -26.28 -25.89
C ASP A 552 18.78 -27.68 -26.39
N ARG A 553 19.82 -28.48 -26.77
CA ARG A 553 19.66 -29.87 -27.18
C ARG A 553 19.19 -30.74 -26.02
N GLU A 554 19.78 -30.59 -24.84
CA GLU A 554 19.40 -31.39 -23.66
C GLU A 554 18.00 -31.02 -23.16
N VAL A 555 17.66 -29.75 -23.13
CA VAL A 555 16.29 -29.27 -22.79
C VAL A 555 15.28 -29.88 -23.77
N ARG A 556 15.58 -29.83 -25.08
CA ARG A 556 14.73 -30.42 -26.12
C ARG A 556 14.58 -31.93 -25.94
N ARG A 557 15.68 -32.65 -25.68
CA ARG A 557 15.66 -34.09 -25.44
C ARG A 557 14.73 -34.45 -24.27
N ILE A 558 14.88 -33.76 -23.14
CA ILE A 558 14.04 -33.98 -21.95
C ILE A 558 12.56 -33.75 -22.29
N ILE A 559 12.24 -32.69 -22.98
CA ILE A 559 10.85 -32.35 -23.38
C ILE A 559 10.29 -33.46 -24.29
N ASP A 560 11.00 -33.80 -25.35
CA ASP A 560 10.55 -34.79 -26.33
C ASP A 560 10.36 -36.18 -25.69
N GLU A 561 11.27 -36.62 -24.83
CA GLU A 561 11.16 -37.87 -24.07
C GLU A 561 9.92 -37.90 -23.16
N GLN A 562 9.68 -36.82 -22.40
CA GLN A 562 8.55 -36.78 -21.49
C GLN A 562 7.22 -36.61 -22.23
N TYR A 563 7.22 -35.88 -23.35
CA TYR A 563 6.07 -35.80 -24.23
C TYR A 563 5.66 -37.15 -24.80
N ALA A 564 6.63 -37.91 -25.34
CA ALA A 564 6.39 -39.26 -25.86
C ALA A 564 5.91 -40.22 -24.75
N ARG A 565 6.47 -40.10 -23.52
CA ARG A 565 6.05 -40.91 -22.36
C ARG A 565 4.59 -40.63 -21.98
N ALA A 566 4.21 -39.35 -21.88
CA ALA A 566 2.85 -38.94 -21.56
C ALA A 566 1.86 -39.36 -22.66
N ARG A 567 2.26 -39.24 -23.93
CA ARG A 567 1.44 -39.63 -25.09
C ARG A 567 1.10 -41.12 -25.05
N LYS A 568 2.11 -41.95 -24.83
CA LYS A 568 1.92 -43.40 -24.68
C LYS A 568 0.93 -43.73 -23.56
N LEU A 569 1.05 -43.09 -22.40
CA LEU A 569 0.15 -43.33 -21.28
C LEU A 569 -1.30 -42.99 -21.61
N ILE A 570 -1.53 -41.93 -22.37
CA ILE A 570 -2.87 -41.50 -22.78
C ILE A 570 -3.43 -42.45 -23.84
N GLU A 571 -2.64 -42.81 -24.84
CA GLU A 571 -3.05 -43.73 -25.91
C GLU A 571 -3.34 -45.15 -25.37
N ASP A 572 -2.59 -45.62 -24.37
CA ASP A 572 -2.80 -46.93 -23.72
C ASP A 572 -4.02 -46.95 -22.77
N ASN A 573 -4.62 -45.78 -22.41
CA ASN A 573 -5.70 -45.70 -21.45
C ASN A 573 -6.89 -44.84 -21.96
N GLN A 574 -7.23 -44.94 -23.25
CA GLN A 574 -8.30 -44.16 -23.88
C GLN A 574 -9.67 -44.30 -23.20
N ASP A 575 -10.03 -45.52 -22.78
CA ASP A 575 -11.30 -45.79 -22.10
C ASP A 575 -11.44 -44.99 -20.81
N LYS A 576 -10.34 -44.88 -20.03
CA LYS A 576 -10.31 -44.11 -18.79
C LYS A 576 -10.40 -42.60 -19.07
N MET A 577 -9.75 -42.12 -20.13
CA MET A 577 -9.86 -40.72 -20.59
C MET A 577 -11.30 -40.35 -20.92
N HIS A 578 -12.00 -41.18 -21.73
CA HIS A 578 -13.39 -40.95 -22.05
C HIS A 578 -14.31 -40.98 -20.81
N ALA A 579 -14.05 -41.90 -19.86
CA ALA A 579 -14.80 -41.97 -18.61
C ALA A 579 -14.59 -40.71 -17.74
N MET A 580 -13.35 -40.20 -17.62
CA MET A 580 -13.04 -38.95 -16.86
C MET A 580 -13.67 -37.74 -17.53
N ALA A 581 -13.49 -37.60 -18.86
CA ALA A 581 -14.06 -36.46 -19.59
C ALA A 581 -15.59 -36.44 -19.49
N LYS A 582 -16.23 -37.62 -19.62
CA LYS A 582 -17.70 -37.72 -19.45
C LYS A 582 -18.16 -37.33 -18.06
N ALA A 583 -17.47 -37.78 -17.01
CA ALA A 583 -17.77 -37.45 -15.63
C ALA A 583 -17.59 -35.94 -15.38
N LEU A 584 -16.56 -35.31 -15.95
CA LEU A 584 -16.34 -33.86 -15.87
C LEU A 584 -17.41 -33.06 -16.60
N LEU A 585 -17.88 -33.53 -17.75
CA LEU A 585 -18.99 -32.88 -18.48
C LEU A 585 -20.33 -32.98 -17.74
N GLU A 586 -20.56 -34.09 -17.01
CA GLU A 586 -21.79 -34.33 -16.26
C GLU A 586 -21.80 -33.60 -14.91
N TRP A 587 -20.69 -33.67 -14.16
CA TRP A 587 -20.62 -33.19 -12.78
C TRP A 587 -19.80 -31.92 -12.56
N GLU A 588 -19.13 -31.45 -13.60
CA GLU A 588 -18.25 -30.27 -13.64
C GLU A 588 -17.03 -30.37 -12.71
N THR A 589 -17.04 -31.25 -11.72
CA THR A 589 -15.93 -31.51 -10.79
C THR A 589 -15.93 -32.98 -10.39
N ILE A 590 -14.76 -33.61 -10.39
CA ILE A 590 -14.53 -34.97 -9.87
C ILE A 590 -13.44 -34.92 -8.79
N ASP A 591 -13.63 -35.72 -7.74
CA ASP A 591 -12.68 -35.87 -6.62
C ASP A 591 -11.76 -37.10 -6.78
N SER A 592 -10.84 -37.27 -5.84
CA SER A 592 -9.91 -38.37 -5.86
C SER A 592 -10.58 -39.76 -5.79
N GLU A 593 -11.73 -39.89 -5.06
CA GLU A 593 -12.44 -41.16 -4.94
C GLU A 593 -13.08 -41.57 -6.26
N GLN A 594 -13.65 -40.63 -7.00
CA GLN A 594 -14.22 -40.84 -8.33
C GLN A 594 -13.15 -41.15 -9.38
N ILE A 595 -12.01 -40.46 -9.30
CA ILE A 595 -10.85 -40.77 -10.17
C ILE A 595 -10.35 -42.20 -9.92
N ASP A 596 -10.26 -42.61 -8.66
CA ASP A 596 -9.84 -43.99 -8.29
C ASP A 596 -10.84 -45.04 -8.79
N ASP A 597 -12.15 -44.80 -8.74
CA ASP A 597 -13.16 -45.67 -9.32
C ASP A 597 -12.93 -45.85 -10.83
N ILE A 598 -12.71 -44.77 -11.57
CA ILE A 598 -12.45 -44.77 -13.01
C ILE A 598 -11.13 -45.54 -13.32
N MET A 599 -10.07 -45.28 -12.54
CA MET A 599 -8.79 -45.97 -12.73
C MET A 599 -8.89 -47.46 -12.52
N GLN A 600 -9.80 -47.95 -11.67
CA GLN A 600 -10.11 -49.35 -11.45
C GLN A 600 -11.08 -49.95 -12.48
N GLY A 601 -11.54 -49.17 -13.47
CA GLY A 601 -12.52 -49.61 -14.47
C GLY A 601 -13.95 -49.72 -13.91
N LYS A 602 -14.22 -49.11 -12.75
CA LYS A 602 -15.55 -49.06 -12.14
C LYS A 602 -16.30 -47.79 -12.59
N PRO A 603 -17.64 -47.84 -12.65
CA PRO A 603 -18.41 -46.62 -12.85
C PRO A 603 -18.18 -45.67 -11.66
N PRO A 604 -17.84 -44.38 -11.92
CA PRO A 604 -17.59 -43.44 -10.84
C PRO A 604 -18.85 -43.20 -10.04
N ARG A 605 -18.72 -43.10 -8.71
CA ARG A 605 -19.84 -42.75 -7.81
C ARG A 605 -20.26 -41.30 -8.01
N PRO A 606 -21.55 -40.97 -7.92
CA PRO A 606 -22.01 -39.57 -8.03
C PRO A 606 -21.44 -38.73 -6.87
N PRO A 607 -21.22 -37.41 -7.06
CA PRO A 607 -20.83 -36.51 -5.99
C PRO A 607 -21.81 -36.50 -4.83
N LYS A 608 -21.32 -36.36 -3.58
CA LYS A 608 -22.12 -36.43 -2.35
C LYS A 608 -23.28 -35.42 -2.31
N ASP A 609 -23.14 -34.27 -2.95
CA ASP A 609 -24.14 -33.19 -2.98
C ASP A 609 -24.80 -33.01 -4.36
N TRP A 610 -24.68 -34.01 -5.23
CA TRP A 610 -25.17 -33.89 -6.60
C TRP A 610 -26.69 -34.07 -6.64
N THR A 611 -27.41 -33.02 -7.05
CA THR A 611 -28.79 -33.08 -7.49
C THR A 611 -28.86 -32.90 -8.99
N PRO A 612 -29.56 -33.78 -9.75
CA PRO A 612 -29.66 -33.63 -11.20
C PRO A 612 -30.10 -32.21 -11.56
N SER A 613 -29.20 -31.44 -12.18
CA SER A 613 -29.54 -30.14 -12.71
C SER A 613 -30.62 -30.31 -13.78
N LYS A 614 -31.79 -29.69 -13.61
CA LYS A 614 -32.83 -29.58 -14.62
C LYS A 614 -32.35 -28.62 -15.77
N ARG A 615 -31.18 -28.79 -16.27
CA ARG A 615 -30.72 -28.13 -17.50
C ARG A 615 -30.92 -29.11 -18.66
N GLY A 616 -32.11 -29.12 -19.23
CA GLY A 616 -32.36 -29.92 -20.44
C GLY A 616 -33.82 -30.34 -20.59
N SER A 617 -34.75 -29.41 -20.62
CA SER A 617 -36.00 -29.53 -21.36
C SER A 617 -36.87 -28.28 -21.09
N GLU A 618 -36.72 -27.30 -21.94
CA GLU A 618 -37.77 -26.51 -22.59
C GLU A 618 -37.13 -25.31 -23.27
N PRO A 619 -37.28 -25.20 -24.57
CA PRO A 619 -37.01 -23.90 -25.21
C PRO A 619 -38.04 -22.91 -24.66
N PRO A 620 -37.69 -21.64 -24.44
CA PRO A 620 -38.64 -20.66 -23.97
C PRO A 620 -39.82 -20.60 -24.96
N SER A 621 -41.03 -20.92 -24.44
CA SER A 621 -42.28 -20.73 -25.20
C SER A 621 -42.33 -19.28 -25.68
N ALA A 622 -42.47 -19.12 -26.98
CA ALA A 622 -42.65 -17.81 -27.58
C ALA A 622 -43.84 -17.09 -26.90
N PRO A 623 -43.71 -15.78 -26.65
CA PRO A 623 -44.81 -15.03 -26.07
C PRO A 623 -46.02 -15.10 -26.98
N THR A 624 -47.14 -15.70 -26.50
CA THR A 624 -48.44 -15.66 -27.12
C THR A 624 -48.90 -14.20 -27.17
N VAL A 625 -48.87 -13.61 -28.34
CA VAL A 625 -49.51 -12.33 -28.62
C VAL A 625 -51.00 -12.56 -28.63
N SER A 626 -51.71 -12.08 -27.63
CA SER A 626 -53.17 -11.99 -27.60
C SER A 626 -53.63 -11.00 -28.68
N PRO A 627 -54.64 -11.34 -29.50
CA PRO A 627 -55.19 -10.37 -30.44
C PRO A 627 -55.96 -9.30 -29.67
N GLY A 628 -55.43 -8.10 -29.59
CA GLY A 628 -56.11 -6.92 -29.06
C GLY A 628 -57.18 -6.44 -30.05
N GLU A 629 -58.36 -6.20 -29.49
CA GLU A 629 -59.55 -5.64 -30.10
C GLU A 629 -59.22 -4.34 -30.87
N ALA A 630 -59.64 -4.33 -32.15
CA ALA A 630 -59.74 -3.14 -32.94
C ALA A 630 -60.99 -2.34 -32.47
N THR A 631 -60.82 -1.25 -31.78
CA THR A 631 -61.82 -0.20 -31.65
C THR A 631 -61.59 0.84 -32.72
N ALA A 632 -62.54 0.82 -33.70
CA ALA A 632 -62.76 1.89 -34.62
C ALA A 632 -63.36 3.11 -33.89
N THR A 633 -62.81 4.29 -34.11
CA THR A 633 -63.57 5.55 -34.03
C THR A 633 -63.03 6.54 -35.07
N ALA A 634 -63.93 7.07 -35.81
CA ALA A 634 -64.10 8.07 -36.85
C ALA A 634 -63.04 9.18 -36.98
#